data_08687a265bbd2f911630306ef0f16903
#
_entry.id   08687a265bbd2f911630306ef0f16903
#
_cell.length_a   1.000
_cell.length_b   1.000
_cell.length_c   1.000
_cell.angle_alpha   90.00
_cell.angle_beta   90.00
_cell.angle_gamma   90.00
#
_symmetry.space_group_name_H-M   'P 1'
#
loop_
_entity.id
_entity.type
_entity.pdbx_description
1 polymer ?
#
loop_
_entity_poly.entity_id
_entity_poly.type
_entity_poly.pdbx_seq_one_letter_code
_entity_poly.pdbx_strand_id
1 'polypeptide(L)'
;MTARVPSLSHGVPRGTIPSLPQGGKPVTDKSAIIVKPSAAQVFETLWERGRVLFCSAPCGFGKTALADTLLDGRLVLRLNAADAGFVLPSLEDAWDILLIDELQRIQEERDWQVLCALIRESTDRRFVLLSRGIPPACLMAFQYAGMMTVLSAEDLLFDREDIRRLLQACGAEATDSEIGAILKETSGYPLGTAIIARHMAAGQPYGTELTAQVCSEVFLYFETAVYRRFDLPIRRFLLELSPFERFDLELARIVSGDNNAAALLDTLWRNTTMLQSRDMRSYRFWPQFRQFLLWELEREYTVEKQRTLFIRGGLYYELKEDFSSALDCYTKSGDHAKVSELLIRNAELHPGMGHYAEMGQYYRALPEAEILASPSLMQGMSMLCALSADYDGSEHWYGCLKRFVERSGKEDAAGRQARGRLAWLDISLPQRGVKRLTDTIPAVFQLLTNKELSLPSFSVTSALPSIMNGGKDFSPWSKKDDLLYRTMRIPAEAVLGRDGVGLADCAIAESKFEKGEDISPRMLPLVQRMNDIRREGTPDIEFAANGLLAQSLLASGQSEDARKTITDLRRQFDERELTRFLPNMDAMLCRIALRTGDLDEADAWYRAKAPREPTHINILKRYQYFTQAMVELANGKPDSALLTLTPMEPYCTACMRYIDTIHLKVLTAIALYQKKNEAWCEPLTAALALAEEYRFIRTVSIYGAAVLPLLNALEWSGNAKWHKRLMADVRAQAAMYPRFLQPRIAMSDALTAAELQVLRLVCADKSNAEIGEILDIRVSTVKSHVSSVLSKLGVNRRSEARTAAKKLWLISEDQ
;
A
#
# COMPACT_ATOMS: atom_id res chain seq x y z
N MET A 1 -0.20 -2.53 -6.31
CA MET A 1 0.62 -3.72 -6.64
C MET A 1 -0.30 -4.86 -7.00
N THR A 2 -0.80 -4.89 -8.20
CA THR A 2 -1.53 -6.03 -8.76
C THR A 2 -0.48 -6.97 -9.33
N ALA A 3 -0.28 -8.11 -8.66
CA ALA A 3 0.48 -9.19 -9.22
C ALA A 3 -0.16 -9.55 -10.57
N ARG A 4 0.56 -9.35 -11.67
CA ARG A 4 0.23 -9.99 -12.95
C ARG A 4 0.17 -11.49 -12.69
N VAL A 5 -1.01 -12.06 -12.82
CA VAL A 5 -1.13 -13.50 -13.04
C VAL A 5 -0.38 -13.75 -14.36
N PRO A 6 0.66 -14.59 -14.39
CA PRO A 6 1.29 -14.95 -15.65
C PRO A 6 0.18 -15.57 -16.52
N SER A 7 -0.03 -15.03 -17.72
CA SER A 7 -0.80 -15.71 -18.73
C SER A 7 -0.06 -17.02 -19.04
N LEU A 8 -0.57 -18.13 -18.55
CA LEU A 8 -0.15 -19.47 -18.89
C LEU A 8 -0.61 -19.82 -20.32
N SER A 9 -0.18 -18.99 -21.29
CA SER A 9 -0.32 -19.30 -22.72
C SER A 9 0.96 -19.95 -23.26
N HIS A 10 1.47 -20.96 -22.57
CA HIS A 10 2.42 -21.89 -23.20
C HIS A 10 1.94 -23.30 -22.92
N GLY A 11 1.51 -23.95 -23.98
CA GLY A 11 0.89 -25.24 -24.00
C GLY A 11 1.55 -26.28 -23.13
N VAL A 12 0.81 -26.72 -22.12
CA VAL A 12 1.08 -28.02 -21.53
C VAL A 12 0.87 -29.05 -22.64
N PRO A 13 1.89 -29.89 -22.98
CA PRO A 13 1.71 -30.91 -23.99
C PRO A 13 0.56 -31.84 -23.58
N ARG A 14 -0.31 -32.21 -24.54
CA ARG A 14 -1.28 -33.28 -24.37
C ARG A 14 -0.53 -34.62 -24.16
N GLY A 15 0.07 -34.78 -22.97
CA GLY A 15 0.64 -36.03 -22.51
C GLY A 15 -0.45 -36.80 -21.78
N THR A 16 -0.66 -38.05 -22.20
CA THR A 16 -1.41 -39.11 -21.52
C THR A 16 -1.11 -39.06 -20.02
N ILE A 17 -2.14 -38.78 -19.21
CA ILE A 17 -2.09 -38.81 -17.76
C ILE A 17 -1.61 -40.19 -17.33
N PRO A 18 -0.53 -40.31 -16.55
CA PRO A 18 -0.19 -41.63 -15.97
C PRO A 18 -1.31 -42.00 -15.00
N SER A 19 -1.90 -43.18 -15.19
CA SER A 19 -2.85 -43.79 -14.28
C SER A 19 -2.18 -43.91 -12.89
N LEU A 20 -2.79 -43.31 -11.90
CA LEU A 20 -2.40 -43.49 -10.48
C LEU A 20 -2.38 -44.98 -10.15
N PRO A 21 -1.36 -45.50 -9.44
CA PRO A 21 -1.36 -46.86 -8.99
C PRO A 21 -2.57 -47.08 -8.06
N GLN A 22 -3.51 -47.90 -8.49
CA GLN A 22 -4.58 -48.38 -7.63
C GLN A 22 -3.95 -49.19 -6.50
N GLY A 23 -4.12 -48.76 -5.26
CA GLY A 23 -3.80 -49.55 -4.08
C GLY A 23 -2.53 -49.24 -3.30
N GLY A 24 -2.02 -48.00 -3.37
CA GLY A 24 -1.03 -47.55 -2.36
C GLY A 24 -1.71 -47.18 -1.05
N LYS A 25 -1.42 -47.94 0.03
CA LYS A 25 -1.73 -47.50 1.41
C LYS A 25 -1.17 -46.08 1.58
N PRO A 26 -1.90 -45.18 2.29
CA PRO A 26 -1.33 -43.87 2.63
C PRO A 26 -0.02 -44.13 3.39
N VAL A 27 1.08 -43.59 2.86
CA VAL A 27 2.37 -43.65 3.59
C VAL A 27 2.24 -42.70 4.76
N THR A 28 1.82 -43.24 5.92
CA THR A 28 1.88 -42.55 7.20
C THR A 28 3.29 -42.72 7.76
N ASP A 29 4.24 -41.99 7.18
CA ASP A 29 5.47 -41.72 7.93
C ASP A 29 5.13 -40.67 8.99
N LYS A 30 4.89 -41.13 10.22
CA LYS A 30 4.53 -40.29 11.37
C LYS A 30 5.59 -39.23 11.66
N SER A 31 6.82 -39.37 11.15
CA SER A 31 7.93 -38.45 11.37
C SER A 31 7.79 -37.14 10.61
N ALA A 32 6.96 -37.07 9.55
CA ALA A 32 6.77 -35.90 8.71
C ALA A 32 5.51 -35.08 9.03
N ILE A 33 4.80 -35.40 10.10
CA ILE A 33 3.60 -34.64 10.52
C ILE A 33 4.02 -33.54 11.48
N ILE A 34 3.79 -32.30 11.08
CA ILE A 34 4.05 -31.13 11.92
C ILE A 34 2.79 -30.73 12.67
N VAL A 35 2.91 -30.74 13.98
CA VAL A 35 1.88 -30.25 14.91
C VAL A 35 2.25 -28.82 15.30
N LYS A 36 1.35 -27.88 15.03
CA LYS A 36 1.51 -26.48 15.47
C LYS A 36 1.34 -26.39 16.99
N PRO A 37 2.19 -25.62 17.70
CA PRO A 37 2.04 -25.44 19.15
C PRO A 37 0.67 -24.87 19.54
N SER A 38 0.13 -23.93 18.76
CA SER A 38 -1.20 -23.36 18.97
C SER A 38 -2.31 -24.41 18.83
N ALA A 39 -2.26 -25.25 17.81
CA ALA A 39 -3.23 -26.32 17.61
C ALA A 39 -3.12 -27.42 18.71
N ALA A 40 -1.90 -27.76 19.14
CA ALA A 40 -1.67 -28.65 20.27
C ALA A 40 -2.25 -28.07 21.56
N GLN A 41 -2.05 -26.80 21.83
CA GLN A 41 -2.60 -26.14 23.02
C GLN A 41 -4.14 -26.15 23.02
N VAL A 42 -4.78 -25.92 21.86
CA VAL A 42 -6.24 -26.06 21.73
C VAL A 42 -6.67 -27.49 21.99
N PHE A 43 -5.89 -28.46 21.53
CA PHE A 43 -6.17 -29.90 21.80
C PHE A 43 -6.06 -30.24 23.28
N GLU A 44 -5.12 -29.63 24.02
CA GLU A 44 -4.97 -29.79 25.45
C GLU A 44 -6.19 -29.32 26.26
N THR A 45 -6.93 -28.30 25.76
CA THR A 45 -8.17 -27.84 26.40
C THR A 45 -9.23 -28.95 26.53
N LEU A 46 -9.15 -29.97 25.67
CA LEU A 46 -10.02 -31.16 25.75
C LEU A 46 -9.88 -31.92 27.09
N TRP A 47 -8.69 -31.86 27.70
CA TRP A 47 -8.39 -32.54 28.94
C TRP A 47 -8.61 -31.65 30.16
N GLU A 48 -8.39 -30.32 30.00
CA GLU A 48 -8.44 -29.41 31.15
C GLU A 48 -9.86 -28.90 31.47
N ARG A 49 -10.63 -28.52 30.47
CA ARG A 49 -11.91 -27.78 30.64
C ARG A 49 -13.03 -28.26 29.74
N GLY A 50 -12.72 -28.81 28.57
CA GLY A 50 -13.70 -29.23 27.58
C GLY A 50 -13.95 -30.70 27.56
N ARG A 51 -14.98 -31.14 26.85
CA ARG A 51 -15.24 -32.55 26.55
C ARG A 51 -15.32 -32.82 25.06
N VAL A 52 -15.51 -31.79 24.28
CA VAL A 52 -15.67 -31.90 22.84
C VAL A 52 -14.65 -30.98 22.14
N LEU A 53 -13.90 -31.51 21.22
CA LEU A 53 -13.10 -30.76 20.27
C LEU A 53 -13.74 -30.88 18.89
N PHE A 54 -14.15 -29.77 18.31
CA PHE A 54 -14.67 -29.71 16.94
C PHE A 54 -13.62 -29.10 16.02
N CYS A 55 -13.06 -29.87 15.10
CA CYS A 55 -12.08 -29.42 14.14
C CYS A 55 -12.78 -29.10 12.80
N SER A 56 -12.90 -27.82 12.48
CA SER A 56 -13.57 -27.30 11.29
C SER A 56 -12.55 -26.75 10.30
N ALA A 57 -12.21 -27.52 9.27
CA ALA A 57 -11.30 -27.06 8.22
C ALA A 57 -11.55 -27.77 6.89
N PRO A 58 -11.18 -27.15 5.75
CA PRO A 58 -11.31 -27.76 4.43
C PRO A 58 -10.49 -29.08 4.32
N CYS A 59 -10.67 -29.77 3.21
CA CYS A 59 -9.83 -30.92 2.88
C CYS A 59 -8.36 -30.49 2.69
N GLY A 60 -7.42 -31.41 3.01
CA GLY A 60 -5.99 -31.12 2.89
C GLY A 60 -5.37 -30.25 4.01
N PHE A 61 -6.14 -29.89 5.05
CA PHE A 61 -5.63 -29.15 6.22
C PHE A 61 -5.01 -30.04 7.31
N GLY A 62 -4.93 -31.36 7.09
CA GLY A 62 -4.26 -32.27 8.01
C GLY A 62 -5.05 -32.65 9.27
N LYS A 63 -6.37 -32.41 9.32
CA LYS A 63 -7.23 -32.69 10.50
C LYS A 63 -7.03 -34.09 11.07
N THR A 64 -7.17 -35.10 10.19
CA THR A 64 -7.06 -36.51 10.59
C THR A 64 -5.64 -36.85 11.08
N ALA A 65 -4.62 -36.38 10.36
CA ALA A 65 -3.22 -36.56 10.73
C ALA A 65 -2.88 -35.92 12.08
N LEU A 66 -3.39 -34.69 12.33
CA LEU A 66 -3.25 -34.00 13.62
C LEU A 66 -3.89 -34.79 14.74
N ALA A 67 -5.14 -35.23 14.55
CA ALA A 67 -5.85 -36.03 15.56
C ALA A 67 -5.14 -37.36 15.83
N ASP A 68 -4.66 -38.05 14.80
CA ASP A 68 -3.91 -39.32 14.96
C ASP A 68 -2.62 -39.14 15.74
N THR A 69 -1.91 -38.04 15.51
CA THR A 69 -0.65 -37.74 16.20
C THR A 69 -0.87 -37.40 17.67
N LEU A 70 -1.89 -36.57 17.98
CA LEU A 70 -2.16 -36.09 19.33
C LEU A 70 -2.91 -37.11 20.21
N LEU A 71 -3.55 -38.08 19.58
CA LEU A 71 -4.25 -39.19 20.29
C LEU A 71 -3.45 -40.50 20.32
N ASP A 72 -2.20 -40.49 19.86
CA ASP A 72 -1.36 -41.71 19.87
C ASP A 72 -1.18 -42.24 21.31
N GLY A 73 -1.28 -43.57 21.47
CA GLY A 73 -1.18 -44.24 22.76
C GLY A 73 -2.44 -44.15 23.63
N ARG A 74 -3.58 -43.58 23.16
CA ARG A 74 -4.86 -43.54 23.92
C ARG A 74 -5.88 -44.55 23.37
N LEU A 75 -6.88 -44.92 24.19
CA LEU A 75 -7.98 -45.76 23.76
C LEU A 75 -9.03 -44.95 22.99
N VAL A 76 -8.94 -44.98 21.65
CA VAL A 76 -9.77 -44.20 20.74
C VAL A 76 -10.67 -45.10 19.92
N LEU A 77 -11.99 -44.94 20.05
CA LEU A 77 -12.96 -45.50 19.12
C LEU A 77 -13.05 -44.56 17.88
N ARG A 78 -12.70 -45.08 16.72
CA ARG A 78 -12.68 -44.31 15.46
C ARG A 78 -13.84 -44.70 14.60
N LEU A 79 -14.63 -43.69 14.19
CA LEU A 79 -15.74 -43.83 13.25
C LEU A 79 -15.55 -42.86 12.08
N ASN A 80 -16.04 -43.25 10.91
CA ASN A 80 -16.11 -42.38 9.76
C ASN A 80 -17.58 -42.26 9.34
N ALA A 81 -18.14 -41.06 9.38
CA ALA A 81 -19.54 -40.84 9.05
C ALA A 81 -19.83 -41.02 7.55
N ALA A 82 -18.82 -41.24 6.71
CA ALA A 82 -18.99 -41.55 5.30
C ALA A 82 -19.15 -43.06 5.02
N ASP A 83 -18.93 -43.91 6.01
CA ASP A 83 -19.02 -45.37 5.87
C ASP A 83 -20.49 -45.83 5.82
N ALA A 84 -20.79 -46.77 4.93
CA ALA A 84 -22.15 -47.31 4.78
C ALA A 84 -22.72 -48.01 6.03
N GLY A 85 -21.84 -48.39 6.97
CA GLY A 85 -22.20 -49.00 8.26
C GLY A 85 -22.03 -48.07 9.46
N PHE A 86 -22.05 -46.77 9.25
CA PHE A 86 -21.90 -45.82 10.36
C PHE A 86 -23.01 -45.98 11.39
N VAL A 87 -22.63 -46.28 12.61
CA VAL A 87 -23.51 -46.35 13.77
C VAL A 87 -22.77 -45.79 14.98
N LEU A 88 -23.45 -44.90 15.72
CA LEU A 88 -22.91 -44.35 16.95
C LEU A 88 -22.86 -45.41 18.06
N PRO A 89 -21.80 -45.41 18.90
CA PRO A 89 -21.65 -46.38 19.99
C PRO A 89 -22.65 -46.12 21.11
N SER A 90 -22.87 -47.10 21.94
CA SER A 90 -23.63 -46.93 23.18
C SER A 90 -22.72 -46.54 24.36
N LEU A 91 -23.34 -46.10 25.45
CA LEU A 91 -22.62 -45.84 26.70
C LEU A 91 -22.03 -47.09 27.36
N GLU A 92 -22.52 -48.28 26.98
CA GLU A 92 -22.05 -49.58 27.50
C GLU A 92 -20.77 -50.04 26.81
N ASP A 93 -20.44 -49.49 25.64
CA ASP A 93 -19.25 -49.80 24.88
C ASP A 93 -17.98 -49.28 25.58
N ALA A 94 -16.88 -50.02 25.51
CA ALA A 94 -15.61 -49.62 26.12
C ALA A 94 -14.80 -48.68 25.22
N TRP A 95 -14.80 -47.41 25.53
CA TRP A 95 -13.97 -46.39 24.86
C TRP A 95 -13.78 -45.17 25.77
N ASP A 96 -12.64 -44.49 25.67
CA ASP A 96 -12.35 -43.25 26.40
C ASP A 96 -12.58 -42.05 25.53
N ILE A 97 -12.19 -42.14 24.25
CA ILE A 97 -12.30 -41.08 23.27
C ILE A 97 -13.07 -41.58 22.06
N LEU A 98 -14.09 -40.82 21.64
CA LEU A 98 -14.79 -41.04 20.38
C LEU A 98 -14.29 -40.04 19.34
N LEU A 99 -13.60 -40.53 18.30
CA LEU A 99 -13.23 -39.75 17.13
C LEU A 99 -14.18 -40.04 15.99
N ILE A 100 -14.87 -39.03 15.49
CA ILE A 100 -15.73 -39.12 14.28
C ILE A 100 -15.14 -38.27 13.20
N ASP A 101 -14.74 -38.87 12.07
CA ASP A 101 -14.28 -38.16 10.88
C ASP A 101 -15.42 -38.02 9.86
N GLU A 102 -15.26 -37.03 8.92
CA GLU A 102 -16.26 -36.67 7.89
C GLU A 102 -17.67 -36.35 8.47
N LEU A 103 -17.72 -35.74 9.64
CA LEU A 103 -18.95 -35.50 10.43
C LEU A 103 -20.04 -34.79 9.62
N GLN A 104 -19.72 -33.97 8.64
CA GLN A 104 -20.66 -33.30 7.73
C GLN A 104 -21.47 -34.28 6.85
N ARG A 105 -21.17 -35.59 6.90
CA ARG A 105 -21.91 -36.65 6.20
C ARG A 105 -23.12 -37.19 6.99
N ILE A 106 -23.25 -36.86 8.22
CA ILE A 106 -24.43 -37.21 9.02
C ILE A 106 -25.61 -36.43 8.46
N GLN A 107 -26.59 -37.12 7.88
CA GLN A 107 -27.79 -36.53 7.28
C GLN A 107 -29.04 -36.66 8.16
N GLU A 108 -29.10 -37.72 8.98
CA GLU A 108 -30.26 -38.03 9.79
C GLU A 108 -30.29 -37.23 11.09
N GLU A 109 -31.36 -36.55 11.35
CA GLU A 109 -31.60 -35.77 12.58
C GLU A 109 -31.52 -36.69 13.83
N ARG A 110 -31.87 -37.95 13.70
CA ARG A 110 -31.76 -38.93 14.75
C ARG A 110 -30.31 -39.13 15.23
N ASP A 111 -29.38 -39.22 14.29
CA ASP A 111 -27.96 -39.43 14.63
C ASP A 111 -27.38 -38.20 15.36
N TRP A 112 -27.79 -37.00 14.97
CA TRP A 112 -27.45 -35.78 15.71
C TRP A 112 -28.00 -35.77 17.13
N GLN A 113 -29.23 -36.25 17.33
CA GLN A 113 -29.87 -36.38 18.66
C GLN A 113 -29.12 -37.38 19.52
N VAL A 114 -28.75 -38.54 18.95
CA VAL A 114 -27.97 -39.57 19.66
C VAL A 114 -26.58 -39.04 20.04
N LEU A 115 -25.87 -38.37 19.12
CA LEU A 115 -24.57 -37.77 19.43
C LEU A 115 -24.68 -36.71 20.53
N CYS A 116 -25.67 -35.84 20.49
CA CYS A 116 -25.90 -34.85 21.53
C CYS A 116 -26.26 -35.50 22.89
N ALA A 117 -27.00 -36.62 22.92
CA ALA A 117 -27.29 -37.36 24.14
C ALA A 117 -26.02 -37.98 24.70
N LEU A 118 -25.20 -38.66 23.87
CA LEU A 118 -23.92 -39.22 24.27
C LEU A 118 -22.99 -38.17 24.91
N ILE A 119 -22.89 -36.95 24.31
CA ILE A 119 -22.08 -35.87 24.85
C ILE A 119 -22.61 -35.36 26.20
N ARG A 120 -23.92 -35.29 26.38
CA ARG A 120 -24.53 -34.86 27.67
C ARG A 120 -24.34 -35.86 28.78
N GLU A 121 -24.59 -37.15 28.50
CA GLU A 121 -24.63 -38.20 29.48
C GLU A 121 -23.24 -38.71 29.86
N SER A 122 -22.22 -38.52 28.98
CA SER A 122 -20.84 -38.96 29.27
C SER A 122 -20.08 -37.91 30.08
N THR A 123 -19.79 -38.18 31.36
CA THR A 123 -18.99 -37.25 32.20
C THR A 123 -17.48 -37.38 32.01
N ASP A 124 -16.99 -38.62 31.80
CA ASP A 124 -15.55 -38.92 31.78
C ASP A 124 -14.97 -39.16 30.38
N ARG A 125 -15.82 -39.18 29.36
CA ARG A 125 -15.45 -39.43 27.96
C ARG A 125 -15.17 -38.15 27.20
N ARG A 126 -14.38 -38.25 26.12
CA ARG A 126 -13.99 -37.14 25.27
C ARG A 126 -14.43 -37.39 23.83
N PHE A 127 -14.70 -36.32 23.11
CA PHE A 127 -15.18 -36.35 21.72
C PHE A 127 -14.27 -35.51 20.84
N VAL A 128 -13.78 -36.09 19.75
CA VAL A 128 -13.00 -35.40 18.72
C VAL A 128 -13.79 -35.50 17.42
N LEU A 129 -14.33 -34.38 16.98
CA LEU A 129 -15.25 -34.28 15.84
C LEU A 129 -14.55 -33.58 14.70
N LEU A 130 -14.23 -34.31 13.61
CA LEU A 130 -13.56 -33.74 12.44
C LEU A 130 -14.59 -33.47 11.33
N SER A 131 -14.66 -32.24 10.85
CA SER A 131 -15.64 -31.82 9.84
C SER A 131 -14.98 -30.95 8.78
N ARG A 132 -15.56 -30.99 7.57
CA ARG A 132 -15.29 -30.01 6.51
C ARG A 132 -16.28 -28.85 6.53
N GLY A 133 -17.30 -28.91 7.36
CA GLY A 133 -18.33 -27.90 7.55
C GLY A 133 -18.21 -27.21 8.90
N ILE A 134 -19.01 -26.20 9.12
CA ILE A 134 -19.15 -25.50 10.38
C ILE A 134 -19.91 -26.36 11.40
N PRO A 135 -19.75 -26.11 12.72
CA PRO A 135 -20.54 -26.79 13.74
C PRO A 135 -22.05 -26.62 13.50
N PRO A 136 -22.83 -27.70 13.48
CA PRO A 136 -24.28 -27.59 13.34
C PRO A 136 -24.93 -26.98 14.58
N ALA A 137 -26.12 -26.43 14.42
CA ALA A 137 -26.83 -25.70 15.48
C ALA A 137 -27.01 -26.49 16.77
N CYS A 138 -27.22 -27.83 16.69
CA CYS A 138 -27.39 -28.71 17.83
C CYS A 138 -26.13 -28.80 18.72
N LEU A 139 -24.92 -28.60 18.15
CA LEU A 139 -23.65 -28.57 18.89
C LEU A 139 -23.29 -27.21 19.47
N MET A 140 -23.90 -26.14 19.00
CA MET A 140 -23.58 -24.77 19.46
C MET A 140 -23.87 -24.56 20.95
N ALA A 141 -24.88 -25.28 21.49
CA ALA A 141 -25.19 -25.23 22.92
C ALA A 141 -24.01 -25.70 23.80
N PHE A 142 -23.25 -26.67 23.33
CA PHE A 142 -22.03 -27.16 24.03
C PHE A 142 -20.88 -26.13 23.95
N GLN A 143 -20.77 -25.40 22.88
CA GLN A 143 -19.79 -24.32 22.76
C GLN A 143 -20.11 -23.17 23.73
N TYR A 144 -21.34 -22.74 23.78
CA TYR A 144 -21.79 -21.69 24.73
C TYR A 144 -21.69 -22.12 26.18
N ALA A 145 -21.86 -23.41 26.46
CA ALA A 145 -21.65 -23.98 27.79
C ALA A 145 -20.17 -24.16 28.18
N GLY A 146 -19.23 -23.79 27.30
CA GLY A 146 -17.79 -24.00 27.54
C GLY A 146 -17.33 -25.47 27.48
N MET A 147 -18.19 -26.37 27.00
CA MET A 147 -17.91 -27.80 26.87
C MET A 147 -17.28 -28.20 25.56
N MET A 148 -17.42 -27.38 24.53
CA MET A 148 -16.87 -27.59 23.18
C MET A 148 -15.91 -26.48 22.80
N THR A 149 -14.72 -26.85 22.35
CA THR A 149 -13.73 -25.94 21.72
C THR A 149 -13.71 -26.18 20.20
N VAL A 150 -13.63 -25.13 19.43
CA VAL A 150 -13.54 -25.21 17.96
C VAL A 150 -12.13 -24.88 17.52
N LEU A 151 -11.51 -25.79 16.76
CA LEU A 151 -10.26 -25.58 16.04
C LEU A 151 -10.59 -25.24 14.59
N SER A 152 -10.22 -24.06 14.16
CA SER A 152 -10.54 -23.52 12.84
C SER A 152 -9.47 -23.83 11.78
N ALA A 153 -9.78 -23.55 10.53
CA ALA A 153 -8.82 -23.69 9.45
C ALA A 153 -7.61 -22.73 9.59
N GLU A 154 -7.83 -21.53 10.12
CA GLU A 154 -6.78 -20.54 10.37
C GLU A 154 -5.74 -21.05 11.36
N ASP A 155 -6.16 -21.85 12.37
CA ASP A 155 -5.28 -22.45 13.37
C ASP A 155 -4.36 -23.52 12.77
N LEU A 156 -4.72 -24.05 11.60
CA LEU A 156 -4.00 -25.12 10.91
C LEU A 156 -3.10 -24.62 9.76
N LEU A 157 -3.18 -23.36 9.36
CA LEU A 157 -2.31 -22.81 8.32
C LEU A 157 -0.86 -22.77 8.81
N PHE A 158 0.07 -23.19 7.97
CA PHE A 158 1.49 -23.14 8.25
C PHE A 158 2.06 -21.73 8.09
N ASP A 159 2.85 -21.30 9.07
CA ASP A 159 3.68 -20.11 8.98
C ASP A 159 5.11 -20.45 8.49
N ARG A 160 6.02 -19.48 8.50
CA ARG A 160 7.40 -19.69 8.05
C ARG A 160 8.14 -20.75 8.87
N GLU A 161 7.90 -20.77 10.18
CA GLU A 161 8.57 -21.70 11.08
C GLU A 161 8.02 -23.13 10.93
N ASP A 162 6.70 -23.25 10.73
CA ASP A 162 6.06 -24.53 10.43
C ASP A 162 6.59 -25.14 9.13
N ILE A 163 6.74 -24.30 8.08
CA ILE A 163 7.31 -24.73 6.79
C ILE A 163 8.76 -25.19 6.97
N ARG A 164 9.58 -24.44 7.73
CA ARG A 164 10.96 -24.82 8.01
C ARG A 164 11.04 -26.18 8.72
N ARG A 165 10.22 -26.39 9.77
CA ARG A 165 10.14 -27.64 10.50
C ARG A 165 9.69 -28.81 9.63
N LEU A 166 8.72 -28.58 8.75
CA LEU A 166 8.26 -29.60 7.80
C LEU A 166 9.35 -30.01 6.82
N LEU A 167 10.04 -29.05 6.22
CA LEU A 167 11.15 -29.34 5.31
C LEU A 167 12.26 -30.13 6.01
N GLN A 168 12.66 -29.72 7.20
CA GLN A 168 13.65 -30.44 8.02
C GLN A 168 13.20 -31.87 8.36
N ALA A 169 11.94 -32.03 8.78
CA ALA A 169 11.37 -33.35 9.08
C ALA A 169 11.33 -34.29 7.85
N CYS A 170 11.16 -33.72 6.66
CA CYS A 170 11.23 -34.44 5.39
C CYS A 170 12.66 -34.68 4.89
N GLY A 171 13.68 -34.09 5.51
CA GLY A 171 15.07 -34.16 5.07
C GLY A 171 15.40 -33.23 3.89
N ALA A 172 14.63 -32.18 3.69
CA ALA A 172 14.84 -31.15 2.67
C ALA A 172 15.47 -29.88 3.27
N GLU A 173 16.42 -29.28 2.55
CA GLU A 173 16.99 -27.99 2.90
C GLU A 173 16.39 -26.87 2.03
N ALA A 174 16.14 -25.71 2.63
CA ALA A 174 15.65 -24.52 1.91
C ALA A 174 16.20 -23.25 2.56
N THR A 175 16.48 -22.27 1.74
CA THR A 175 16.86 -20.92 2.18
C THR A 175 15.64 -20.15 2.72
N ASP A 176 15.87 -19.12 3.53
CA ASP A 176 14.79 -18.23 4.02
C ASP A 176 13.99 -17.56 2.88
N SER A 177 14.65 -17.29 1.75
CA SER A 177 14.00 -16.77 0.54
C SER A 177 13.03 -17.80 -0.06
N GLU A 178 13.44 -19.05 -0.16
CA GLU A 178 12.60 -20.14 -0.68
C GLU A 178 11.42 -20.42 0.26
N ILE A 179 11.65 -20.46 1.58
CA ILE A 179 10.56 -20.60 2.58
C ILE A 179 9.55 -19.47 2.43
N GLY A 180 10.03 -18.22 2.22
CA GLY A 180 9.16 -17.08 1.95
C GLY A 180 8.36 -17.22 0.65
N ALA A 181 8.97 -17.78 -0.39
CA ALA A 181 8.31 -18.04 -1.67
C ALA A 181 7.28 -19.18 -1.55
N ILE A 182 7.61 -20.27 -0.86
CA ILE A 182 6.68 -21.39 -0.56
C ILE A 182 5.46 -20.87 0.21
N LEU A 183 5.66 -20.06 1.26
CA LEU A 183 4.56 -19.47 2.02
C LEU A 183 3.67 -18.59 1.15
N LYS A 184 4.26 -17.79 0.28
CA LYS A 184 3.51 -16.92 -0.64
C LYS A 184 2.68 -17.75 -1.65
N GLU A 185 3.25 -18.82 -2.18
CA GLU A 185 2.60 -19.68 -3.16
C GLU A 185 1.48 -20.51 -2.54
N THR A 186 1.76 -21.16 -1.41
CA THR A 186 0.79 -22.02 -0.74
C THR A 186 -0.19 -21.27 0.17
N SER A 187 0.09 -20.03 0.50
CA SER A 187 -0.62 -19.27 1.55
C SER A 187 -0.72 -20.06 2.88
N GLY A 188 0.28 -20.91 3.16
CA GLY A 188 0.31 -21.78 4.32
C GLY A 188 -0.56 -23.02 4.25
N TYR A 189 -1.12 -23.36 3.08
CA TYR A 189 -1.96 -24.54 2.90
C TYR A 189 -1.17 -25.85 3.14
N PRO A 190 -1.53 -26.66 4.16
CA PRO A 190 -0.71 -27.77 4.61
C PRO A 190 -0.45 -28.83 3.53
N LEU A 191 -1.46 -29.24 2.76
CA LEU A 191 -1.28 -30.27 1.73
C LEU A 191 -0.31 -29.80 0.63
N GLY A 192 -0.49 -28.58 0.11
CA GLY A 192 0.41 -28.02 -0.91
C GLY A 192 1.85 -27.92 -0.41
N THR A 193 2.02 -27.46 0.83
CA THR A 193 3.34 -27.39 1.47
C THR A 193 3.98 -28.78 1.67
N ALA A 194 3.18 -29.78 2.09
CA ALA A 194 3.67 -31.14 2.28
C ALA A 194 4.06 -31.81 0.96
N ILE A 195 3.37 -31.52 -0.15
CA ILE A 195 3.74 -32.02 -1.47
C ILE A 195 5.08 -31.39 -1.90
N ILE A 196 5.25 -30.06 -1.76
CA ILE A 196 6.51 -29.38 -2.02
C ILE A 196 7.65 -30.02 -1.22
N ALA A 197 7.46 -30.18 0.11
CA ALA A 197 8.49 -30.75 0.98
C ALA A 197 8.92 -32.16 0.54
N ARG A 198 7.99 -33.00 0.10
CA ARG A 198 8.30 -34.35 -0.40
C ARG A 198 9.10 -34.32 -1.71
N HIS A 199 8.75 -33.46 -2.64
CA HIS A 199 9.50 -33.34 -3.88
C HIS A 199 10.91 -32.81 -3.65
N MET A 200 11.05 -31.82 -2.77
CA MET A 200 12.37 -31.31 -2.40
C MET A 200 13.21 -32.34 -1.67
N ALA A 201 12.63 -33.15 -0.79
CA ALA A 201 13.30 -34.28 -0.14
C ALA A 201 13.73 -35.37 -1.13
N ALA A 202 13.00 -35.53 -2.23
CA ALA A 202 13.39 -36.41 -3.34
C ALA A 202 14.50 -35.82 -4.24
N GLY A 203 15.04 -34.65 -3.91
CA GLY A 203 16.14 -33.99 -4.61
C GLY A 203 15.71 -33.02 -5.71
N GLN A 204 14.42 -32.72 -5.85
CA GLN A 204 13.94 -31.73 -6.82
C GLN A 204 14.11 -30.29 -6.27
N PRO A 205 14.82 -29.38 -6.95
CA PRO A 205 15.04 -28.03 -6.47
C PRO A 205 13.74 -27.22 -6.50
N TYR A 206 13.59 -26.31 -5.53
CA TYR A 206 12.44 -25.38 -5.53
C TYR A 206 12.55 -24.41 -6.71
N GLY A 207 11.48 -24.28 -7.48
CA GLY A 207 11.41 -23.40 -8.66
C GLY A 207 10.09 -23.53 -9.40
N THR A 208 10.00 -22.84 -10.53
CA THR A 208 8.75 -22.75 -11.33
C THR A 208 8.23 -24.10 -11.81
N GLU A 209 9.12 -25.03 -12.13
CA GLU A 209 8.75 -26.38 -12.57
C GLU A 209 8.09 -27.19 -11.45
N LEU A 210 8.73 -27.21 -10.26
CA LEU A 210 8.17 -27.87 -9.09
C LEU A 210 6.82 -27.24 -8.69
N THR A 211 6.73 -25.92 -8.69
CA THR A 211 5.48 -25.23 -8.36
C THR A 211 4.34 -25.61 -9.30
N ALA A 212 4.60 -25.66 -10.61
CA ALA A 212 3.60 -26.09 -11.61
C ALA A 212 3.14 -27.54 -11.42
N GLN A 213 4.09 -28.44 -11.09
CA GLN A 213 3.79 -29.84 -10.79
C GLN A 213 2.90 -29.97 -9.55
N VAL A 214 3.27 -29.29 -8.46
CA VAL A 214 2.51 -29.31 -7.19
C VAL A 214 1.11 -28.71 -7.40
N CYS A 215 0.97 -27.63 -8.14
CA CYS A 215 -0.34 -27.10 -8.50
C CYS A 215 -1.22 -28.14 -9.20
N SER A 216 -0.65 -28.89 -10.14
CA SER A 216 -1.38 -29.95 -10.85
C SER A 216 -1.84 -31.07 -9.91
N GLU A 217 -0.99 -31.51 -8.98
CA GLU A 217 -1.35 -32.53 -7.98
C GLU A 217 -2.44 -32.03 -7.03
N VAL A 218 -2.36 -30.78 -6.55
CA VAL A 218 -3.37 -30.15 -5.69
C VAL A 218 -4.68 -29.98 -6.44
N PHE A 219 -4.65 -29.63 -7.72
CA PHE A 219 -5.86 -29.46 -8.53
C PHE A 219 -6.56 -30.81 -8.77
N LEU A 220 -5.83 -31.86 -9.06
CA LEU A 220 -6.38 -33.21 -9.16
C LEU A 220 -7.03 -33.66 -7.85
N TYR A 221 -6.41 -33.31 -6.72
CA TYR A 221 -6.99 -33.58 -5.39
C TYR A 221 -8.29 -32.80 -5.19
N PHE A 222 -8.34 -31.49 -5.50
CA PHE A 222 -9.58 -30.72 -5.40
C PHE A 222 -10.67 -31.20 -6.36
N GLU A 223 -10.33 -31.58 -7.57
CA GLU A 223 -11.27 -32.14 -8.54
C GLU A 223 -11.96 -33.40 -7.97
N THR A 224 -11.17 -34.34 -7.47
CA THR A 224 -11.68 -35.64 -7.03
C THR A 224 -12.29 -35.64 -5.62
N ALA A 225 -11.65 -34.93 -4.68
CA ALA A 225 -12.05 -34.94 -3.26
C ALA A 225 -13.17 -33.94 -2.92
N VAL A 226 -13.36 -32.90 -3.76
CA VAL A 226 -14.31 -31.80 -3.51
C VAL A 226 -15.25 -31.58 -4.69
N TYR A 227 -14.72 -31.11 -5.82
CA TYR A 227 -15.52 -30.56 -6.90
C TYR A 227 -16.47 -31.57 -7.54
N ARG A 228 -16.01 -32.78 -7.84
CA ARG A 228 -16.86 -33.85 -8.43
C ARG A 228 -17.92 -34.40 -7.49
N ARG A 229 -17.84 -34.11 -6.19
CA ARG A 229 -18.83 -34.51 -5.19
C ARG A 229 -20.04 -33.60 -5.12
N PHE A 230 -19.95 -32.42 -5.71
CA PHE A 230 -21.07 -31.49 -5.83
C PHE A 230 -21.93 -31.79 -7.06
N ASP A 231 -23.22 -31.52 -6.92
CA ASP A 231 -24.17 -31.56 -8.04
C ASP A 231 -23.87 -30.46 -9.06
N LEU A 232 -24.36 -30.67 -10.31
CA LEU A 232 -24.11 -29.74 -11.40
C LEU A 232 -24.47 -28.27 -11.10
N PRO A 233 -25.61 -27.94 -10.44
CA PRO A 233 -25.94 -26.56 -10.09
C PRO A 233 -24.87 -25.92 -9.19
N ILE A 234 -24.39 -26.65 -8.17
CA ILE A 234 -23.35 -26.14 -7.25
C ILE A 234 -22.01 -25.99 -7.98
N ARG A 235 -21.60 -26.95 -8.80
CA ARG A 235 -20.36 -26.84 -9.61
C ARG A 235 -20.38 -25.62 -10.50
N ARG A 236 -21.49 -25.41 -11.22
CA ARG A 236 -21.70 -24.23 -12.05
C ARG A 236 -21.58 -22.94 -11.24
N PHE A 237 -22.24 -22.87 -10.09
CA PHE A 237 -22.23 -21.72 -9.21
C PHE A 237 -20.82 -21.39 -8.69
N LEU A 238 -20.03 -22.41 -8.31
CA LEU A 238 -18.64 -22.25 -7.91
C LEU A 238 -17.77 -21.67 -9.04
N LEU A 239 -17.92 -22.18 -10.28
CA LEU A 239 -17.17 -21.68 -11.42
C LEU A 239 -17.52 -20.24 -11.74
N GLU A 240 -18.81 -19.90 -11.76
CA GLU A 240 -19.29 -18.56 -12.13
C GLU A 240 -18.87 -17.48 -11.13
N LEU A 241 -18.66 -17.85 -9.86
CA LEU A 241 -18.17 -16.92 -8.82
C LEU A 241 -16.65 -16.87 -8.71
N SER A 242 -15.92 -17.83 -9.24
CA SER A 242 -14.46 -17.89 -9.09
C SER A 242 -13.69 -16.67 -9.63
N PRO A 243 -14.14 -15.95 -10.69
CA PRO A 243 -13.46 -14.75 -11.16
C PRO A 243 -13.41 -13.61 -10.12
N PHE A 244 -14.33 -13.60 -9.17
CA PHE A 244 -14.46 -12.55 -8.17
C PHE A 244 -13.72 -12.92 -6.89
N GLU A 245 -12.84 -12.05 -6.42
CA GLU A 245 -12.05 -12.29 -5.20
C GLU A 245 -12.93 -12.33 -3.96
N ARG A 246 -13.92 -11.41 -3.93
CA ARG A 246 -14.95 -11.34 -2.91
C ARG A 246 -16.31 -11.19 -3.57
N PHE A 247 -17.32 -11.75 -2.98
CA PHE A 247 -18.70 -11.66 -3.46
C PHE A 247 -19.67 -11.69 -2.31
N ASP A 248 -20.79 -11.02 -2.50
CA ASP A 248 -21.96 -11.10 -1.63
C ASP A 248 -23.08 -11.87 -2.35
N LEU A 249 -24.22 -11.99 -1.70
CA LEU A 249 -25.38 -12.68 -2.27
C LEU A 249 -25.90 -11.96 -3.53
N GLU A 250 -25.82 -10.64 -3.59
CA GLU A 250 -26.32 -9.86 -4.72
C GLU A 250 -25.45 -10.06 -5.96
N LEU A 251 -24.13 -9.98 -5.82
CA LEU A 251 -23.19 -10.32 -6.88
C LEU A 251 -23.40 -11.76 -7.36
N ALA A 252 -23.55 -12.70 -6.41
CA ALA A 252 -23.78 -14.10 -6.73
C ALA A 252 -25.05 -14.31 -7.57
N ARG A 253 -26.14 -13.61 -7.27
CA ARG A 253 -27.40 -13.63 -8.06
C ARG A 253 -27.21 -13.05 -9.46
N ILE A 254 -26.58 -11.89 -9.54
CA ILE A 254 -26.39 -11.20 -10.83
C ILE A 254 -25.50 -12.00 -11.75
N VAL A 255 -24.39 -12.52 -11.24
CA VAL A 255 -23.41 -13.25 -12.05
C VAL A 255 -23.92 -14.61 -12.49
N SER A 256 -24.46 -15.43 -11.57
CA SER A 256 -25.00 -16.75 -11.91
C SER A 256 -26.35 -16.67 -12.67
N GLY A 257 -27.09 -15.61 -12.45
CA GLY A 257 -28.47 -15.50 -12.94
C GLY A 257 -29.42 -16.52 -12.30
N ASP A 258 -29.04 -17.10 -11.16
CA ASP A 258 -29.82 -18.12 -10.47
C ASP A 258 -30.62 -17.53 -9.32
N ASN A 259 -31.94 -17.72 -9.38
CA ASN A 259 -32.85 -17.26 -8.32
C ASN A 259 -32.64 -18.00 -7.00
N ASN A 260 -32.04 -19.19 -7.03
CA ASN A 260 -31.74 -20.02 -5.86
C ASN A 260 -30.33 -19.75 -5.29
N ALA A 261 -29.64 -18.71 -5.71
CA ALA A 261 -28.28 -18.38 -5.27
C ALA A 261 -28.13 -18.37 -3.73
N ALA A 262 -29.17 -17.92 -3.00
CA ALA A 262 -29.16 -17.93 -1.52
C ALA A 262 -29.11 -19.35 -0.96
N ALA A 263 -29.91 -20.29 -1.52
CA ALA A 263 -29.91 -21.68 -1.06
C ALA A 263 -28.62 -22.41 -1.44
N LEU A 264 -28.06 -22.13 -2.62
CA LEU A 264 -26.77 -22.67 -3.05
C LEU A 264 -25.63 -22.19 -2.13
N LEU A 265 -25.63 -20.90 -1.79
CA LEU A 265 -24.63 -20.32 -0.91
C LEU A 265 -24.73 -20.86 0.52
N ASP A 266 -25.96 -20.99 1.07
CA ASP A 266 -26.19 -21.63 2.37
C ASP A 266 -25.71 -23.09 2.38
N THR A 267 -26.01 -23.85 1.33
CA THR A 267 -25.55 -25.23 1.17
C THR A 267 -24.04 -25.34 1.15
N LEU A 268 -23.36 -24.47 0.40
CA LEU A 268 -21.90 -24.39 0.37
C LEU A 268 -21.32 -23.99 1.73
N TRP A 269 -21.91 -23.03 2.40
CA TRP A 269 -21.47 -22.54 3.69
C TRP A 269 -21.54 -23.62 4.80
N ARG A 270 -22.63 -24.39 4.82
CA ARG A 270 -22.85 -25.45 5.83
C ARG A 270 -22.00 -26.69 5.60
N ASN A 271 -21.82 -27.08 4.33
CA ASN A 271 -21.24 -28.38 3.99
C ASN A 271 -19.76 -28.34 3.66
N THR A 272 -19.19 -27.14 3.53
CA THR A 272 -17.76 -26.98 3.22
C THR A 272 -17.21 -25.67 3.76
N THR A 273 -16.02 -25.75 4.35
CA THR A 273 -15.25 -24.58 4.75
C THR A 273 -14.35 -24.05 3.62
N MET A 274 -14.63 -24.40 2.36
CA MET A 274 -13.95 -23.83 1.17
C MET A 274 -14.33 -22.36 0.93
N LEU A 275 -15.41 -21.88 1.55
CA LEU A 275 -15.79 -20.48 1.65
C LEU A 275 -15.34 -19.90 2.99
N GLN A 276 -14.85 -18.67 2.96
CA GLN A 276 -14.53 -17.85 4.12
C GLN A 276 -15.48 -16.66 4.19
N SER A 277 -15.95 -16.31 5.37
CA SER A 277 -16.69 -15.09 5.66
C SER A 277 -16.43 -14.69 7.11
N ARG A 278 -16.32 -13.39 7.37
CA ARG A 278 -16.21 -12.85 8.75
C ARG A 278 -17.53 -12.32 9.29
N ASP A 279 -18.40 -11.88 8.41
CA ASP A 279 -19.63 -11.13 8.76
C ASP A 279 -20.90 -11.76 8.19
N MET A 280 -20.81 -12.92 7.53
CA MET A 280 -21.89 -13.61 6.81
C MET A 280 -22.52 -12.77 5.68
N ARG A 281 -21.86 -11.70 5.27
CA ARG A 281 -22.31 -10.81 4.18
C ARG A 281 -21.39 -10.85 2.98
N SER A 282 -20.07 -10.97 3.20
CA SER A 282 -19.06 -11.05 2.17
C SER A 282 -18.33 -12.38 2.26
N TYR A 283 -18.21 -13.05 1.13
CA TYR A 283 -17.64 -14.38 0.99
C TYR A 283 -16.41 -14.34 0.07
N ARG A 284 -15.46 -15.25 0.32
CA ARG A 284 -14.34 -15.53 -0.58
C ARG A 284 -14.00 -17.00 -0.55
N PHE A 285 -13.44 -17.50 -1.63
CA PHE A 285 -12.85 -18.84 -1.64
C PHE A 285 -11.45 -18.84 -1.02
N TRP A 286 -11.01 -19.98 -0.48
CA TRP A 286 -9.61 -20.19 -0.16
C TRP A 286 -8.77 -19.99 -1.42
N PRO A 287 -7.56 -19.35 -1.33
CA PRO A 287 -6.79 -18.96 -2.51
C PRO A 287 -6.49 -20.12 -3.47
N GLN A 288 -6.03 -21.26 -2.96
CA GLN A 288 -5.69 -22.43 -3.77
C GLN A 288 -6.92 -23.06 -4.42
N PHE A 289 -8.04 -23.12 -3.70
CA PHE A 289 -9.29 -23.62 -4.26
C PHE A 289 -9.85 -22.67 -5.33
N ARG A 290 -9.72 -21.37 -5.14
CA ARG A 290 -10.06 -20.38 -6.16
C ARG A 290 -9.21 -20.54 -7.42
N GLN A 291 -7.89 -20.76 -7.29
CA GLN A 291 -7.01 -21.03 -8.42
C GLN A 291 -7.43 -22.29 -9.20
N PHE A 292 -7.79 -23.35 -8.49
CA PHE A 292 -8.36 -24.56 -9.11
C PHE A 292 -9.66 -24.23 -9.86
N LEU A 293 -10.60 -23.49 -9.25
CA LEU A 293 -11.86 -23.13 -9.91
C LEU A 293 -11.64 -22.24 -11.15
N LEU A 294 -10.67 -21.33 -11.13
CA LEU A 294 -10.32 -20.52 -12.29
C LEU A 294 -9.73 -21.38 -13.41
N TRP A 295 -8.87 -22.33 -13.09
CA TRP A 295 -8.33 -23.29 -14.07
C TRP A 295 -9.43 -24.17 -14.68
N GLU A 296 -10.40 -24.63 -13.88
CA GLU A 296 -11.54 -25.41 -14.35
C GLU A 296 -12.52 -24.56 -15.17
N LEU A 297 -12.71 -23.29 -14.80
CA LEU A 297 -13.49 -22.31 -15.57
C LEU A 297 -12.94 -22.14 -17.00
N GLU A 298 -11.61 -22.02 -17.16
CA GLU A 298 -10.96 -21.93 -18.48
C GLU A 298 -11.15 -23.20 -19.32
N ARG A 299 -11.29 -24.35 -18.68
CA ARG A 299 -11.53 -25.65 -19.38
C ARG A 299 -12.99 -25.86 -19.78
N GLU A 300 -13.93 -25.49 -18.91
CA GLU A 300 -15.35 -25.78 -19.11
C GLU A 300 -16.11 -24.65 -19.83
N TYR A 301 -15.63 -23.39 -19.73
CA TYR A 301 -16.37 -22.25 -20.27
C TYR A 301 -15.68 -21.64 -21.48
N THR A 302 -16.50 -21.39 -22.52
CA THR A 302 -16.04 -20.62 -23.69
C THR A 302 -15.68 -19.20 -23.33
N VAL A 303 -14.84 -18.56 -24.14
CA VAL A 303 -14.45 -17.15 -23.93
C VAL A 303 -15.67 -16.22 -23.85
N GLU A 304 -16.70 -16.46 -24.68
CA GLU A 304 -17.92 -15.66 -24.68
C GLU A 304 -18.68 -15.80 -23.35
N LYS A 305 -18.74 -17.03 -22.83
CA LYS A 305 -19.39 -17.28 -21.55
C LYS A 305 -18.64 -16.61 -20.38
N GLN A 306 -17.30 -16.68 -20.39
CA GLN A 306 -16.47 -15.96 -19.41
C GLN A 306 -16.65 -14.45 -19.52
N ARG A 307 -16.68 -13.88 -20.74
CA ARG A 307 -17.01 -12.46 -20.96
C ARG A 307 -18.33 -12.06 -20.36
N THR A 308 -19.36 -12.89 -20.50
CA THR A 308 -20.68 -12.64 -19.93
C THR A 308 -20.64 -12.54 -18.41
N LEU A 309 -19.84 -13.38 -17.73
CA LEU A 309 -19.66 -13.29 -16.27
C LEU A 309 -19.05 -11.95 -15.87
N PHE A 310 -18.01 -11.50 -16.58
CA PHE A 310 -17.39 -10.20 -16.31
C PHE A 310 -18.32 -9.03 -16.61
N ILE A 311 -19.12 -9.08 -17.68
CA ILE A 311 -20.13 -8.03 -17.96
C ILE A 311 -21.15 -7.94 -16.82
N ARG A 312 -21.65 -9.06 -16.33
CA ARG A 312 -22.58 -9.09 -15.20
C ARG A 312 -21.96 -8.57 -13.89
N GLY A 313 -20.69 -8.97 -13.63
CA GLY A 313 -19.94 -8.44 -12.50
C GLY A 313 -19.68 -6.93 -12.61
N GLY A 314 -19.35 -6.45 -13.82
CA GLY A 314 -19.20 -5.03 -14.11
C GLY A 314 -20.46 -4.23 -13.82
N LEU A 315 -21.62 -4.76 -14.24
CA LEU A 315 -22.93 -4.14 -13.95
C LEU A 315 -23.21 -4.06 -12.44
N TYR A 316 -22.90 -5.11 -11.67
CA TYR A 316 -23.04 -5.10 -10.21
C TYR A 316 -22.20 -3.99 -9.57
N TYR A 317 -20.90 -3.90 -9.94
CA TYR A 317 -20.02 -2.90 -9.37
C TYR A 317 -20.39 -1.47 -9.82
N GLU A 318 -20.88 -1.32 -11.06
CA GLU A 318 -21.39 -0.03 -11.54
C GLU A 318 -22.61 0.44 -10.72
N LEU A 319 -23.54 -0.47 -10.38
CA LEU A 319 -24.68 -0.17 -9.51
C LEU A 319 -24.29 0.17 -8.07
N LYS A 320 -23.14 -0.33 -7.61
CA LYS A 320 -22.56 0.01 -6.28
C LYS A 320 -21.64 1.24 -6.31
N GLU A 321 -21.50 1.89 -7.47
CA GLU A 321 -20.59 3.02 -7.69
C GLU A 321 -19.12 2.70 -7.44
N ASP A 322 -18.76 1.41 -7.45
CA ASP A 322 -17.37 0.95 -7.43
C ASP A 322 -16.80 0.93 -8.84
N PHE A 323 -16.42 2.11 -9.34
CA PHE A 323 -15.93 2.28 -10.71
C PHE A 323 -14.65 1.49 -10.99
N SER A 324 -13.78 1.31 -9.99
CA SER A 324 -12.52 0.56 -10.16
C SER A 324 -12.79 -0.91 -10.47
N SER A 325 -13.63 -1.56 -9.65
CA SER A 325 -14.00 -2.96 -9.85
C SER A 325 -14.85 -3.17 -11.12
N ALA A 326 -15.71 -2.19 -11.47
CA ALA A 326 -16.48 -2.22 -12.71
C ALA A 326 -15.56 -2.16 -13.94
N LEU A 327 -14.58 -1.23 -13.96
CA LEU A 327 -13.60 -1.10 -15.02
C LEU A 327 -12.73 -2.37 -15.17
N ASP A 328 -12.32 -2.97 -14.06
CA ASP A 328 -11.60 -4.26 -14.09
C ASP A 328 -12.41 -5.36 -14.78
N CYS A 329 -13.70 -5.45 -14.46
CA CYS A 329 -14.61 -6.43 -15.05
C CYS A 329 -14.83 -6.16 -16.55
N TYR A 330 -15.16 -4.92 -16.93
CA TYR A 330 -15.40 -4.59 -18.34
C TYR A 330 -14.12 -4.70 -19.20
N THR A 331 -12.97 -4.36 -18.65
CA THR A 331 -11.68 -4.58 -19.35
C THR A 331 -11.43 -6.06 -19.59
N LYS A 332 -11.68 -6.93 -18.60
CA LYS A 332 -11.54 -8.38 -18.75
C LYS A 332 -12.57 -8.97 -19.73
N SER A 333 -13.75 -8.39 -19.84
CA SER A 333 -14.74 -8.79 -20.81
C SER A 333 -14.42 -8.33 -22.23
N GLY A 334 -13.53 -7.34 -22.41
CA GLY A 334 -13.25 -6.69 -23.68
C GLY A 334 -14.37 -5.75 -24.15
N ASP A 335 -15.25 -5.29 -23.22
CA ASP A 335 -16.30 -4.30 -23.53
C ASP A 335 -15.69 -2.88 -23.49
N HIS A 336 -14.99 -2.53 -24.57
CA HIS A 336 -14.31 -1.24 -24.68
C HIS A 336 -15.26 -0.05 -24.64
N ALA A 337 -16.50 -0.22 -25.10
CA ALA A 337 -17.51 0.84 -25.08
C ALA A 337 -17.89 1.19 -23.63
N LYS A 338 -18.12 0.19 -22.79
CA LYS A 338 -18.38 0.39 -21.35
C LYS A 338 -17.17 0.95 -20.60
N VAL A 339 -15.96 0.49 -20.91
CA VAL A 339 -14.73 1.07 -20.36
C VAL A 339 -14.63 2.55 -20.71
N SER A 340 -14.85 2.92 -21.97
CA SER A 340 -14.84 4.31 -22.45
C SER A 340 -15.89 5.17 -21.73
N GLU A 341 -17.13 4.68 -21.61
CA GLU A 341 -18.23 5.37 -20.90
C GLU A 341 -17.86 5.66 -19.44
N LEU A 342 -17.36 4.66 -18.73
CA LEU A 342 -17.00 4.80 -17.31
C LEU A 342 -15.80 5.72 -17.10
N LEU A 343 -14.79 5.67 -17.98
CA LEU A 343 -13.64 6.58 -17.90
C LEU A 343 -14.07 8.04 -18.11
N ILE A 344 -14.97 8.30 -19.06
CA ILE A 344 -15.51 9.64 -19.31
C ILE A 344 -16.30 10.11 -18.09
N ARG A 345 -17.20 9.27 -17.56
CA ARG A 345 -18.01 9.58 -16.39
C ARG A 345 -17.14 9.82 -15.14
N ASN A 346 -16.12 9.01 -14.92
CA ASN A 346 -15.18 9.18 -13.81
C ASN A 346 -14.41 10.51 -13.92
N ALA A 347 -13.99 10.90 -15.13
CA ALA A 347 -13.32 12.18 -15.36
C ALA A 347 -14.23 13.38 -15.12
N GLU A 348 -15.54 13.25 -15.30
CA GLU A 348 -16.52 14.30 -15.01
C GLU A 348 -16.84 14.42 -13.50
N LEU A 349 -16.87 13.30 -12.79
CA LEU A 349 -17.14 13.26 -11.35
C LEU A 349 -15.94 13.69 -10.51
N HIS A 350 -14.73 13.41 -10.95
CA HIS A 350 -13.50 13.66 -10.20
C HIS A 350 -12.61 14.70 -10.87
N PRO A 351 -12.90 16.00 -10.67
CA PRO A 351 -12.04 17.05 -11.20
C PRO A 351 -10.66 16.99 -10.59
N GLY A 352 -9.64 17.05 -11.42
CA GLY A 352 -8.26 17.02 -10.99
C GLY A 352 -7.43 15.98 -11.76
N MET A 353 -6.11 16.19 -11.80
CA MET A 353 -5.23 15.36 -12.62
C MET A 353 -5.02 13.94 -12.04
N GLY A 354 -5.30 13.74 -10.73
CA GLY A 354 -5.02 12.49 -10.03
C GLY A 354 -5.76 11.28 -10.60
N HIS A 355 -7.02 11.45 -10.97
CA HIS A 355 -7.84 10.34 -11.50
C HIS A 355 -7.27 9.76 -12.80
N TYR A 356 -6.61 10.54 -13.66
CA TYR A 356 -5.98 10.03 -14.88
C TYR A 356 -4.85 9.04 -14.55
N ALA A 357 -4.05 9.32 -13.51
CA ALA A 357 -3.00 8.42 -13.07
C ALA A 357 -3.57 7.12 -12.46
N GLU A 358 -4.64 7.23 -11.66
CA GLU A 358 -5.32 6.09 -11.04
C GLU A 358 -5.97 5.18 -12.09
N MET A 359 -6.61 5.76 -13.10
CA MET A 359 -7.28 5.05 -14.20
C MET A 359 -6.35 4.71 -15.37
N GLY A 360 -5.06 5.01 -15.26
CA GLY A 360 -4.09 4.92 -16.36
C GLY A 360 -3.99 3.54 -17.02
N GLN A 361 -4.15 2.45 -16.27
CA GLN A 361 -4.14 1.09 -16.83
C GLN A 361 -5.32 0.87 -17.79
N TYR A 362 -6.49 1.41 -17.49
CA TYR A 362 -7.69 1.25 -18.33
C TYR A 362 -7.60 2.10 -19.58
N TYR A 363 -7.08 3.34 -19.49
CA TYR A 363 -6.80 4.17 -20.66
C TYR A 363 -5.86 3.46 -21.65
N ARG A 364 -4.77 2.83 -21.14
CA ARG A 364 -3.81 2.10 -21.98
C ARG A 364 -4.34 0.78 -22.53
N ALA A 365 -5.40 0.22 -21.94
CA ALA A 365 -6.06 -0.98 -22.41
C ALA A 365 -7.04 -0.74 -23.57
N LEU A 366 -7.47 0.52 -23.77
CA LEU A 366 -8.37 0.87 -24.86
C LEU A 366 -7.66 0.81 -26.22
N PRO A 367 -8.33 0.29 -27.28
CA PRO A 367 -7.86 0.43 -28.65
C PRO A 367 -7.74 1.91 -29.05
N GLU A 368 -6.74 2.24 -29.86
CA GLU A 368 -6.50 3.60 -30.34
C GLU A 368 -7.73 4.21 -31.04
N ALA A 369 -8.48 3.40 -31.79
CA ALA A 369 -9.70 3.84 -32.46
C ALA A 369 -10.78 4.35 -31.49
N GLU A 370 -10.93 3.72 -30.32
CA GLU A 370 -11.86 4.17 -29.28
C GLU A 370 -11.43 5.50 -28.68
N ILE A 371 -10.12 5.67 -28.47
CA ILE A 371 -9.58 6.93 -27.93
C ILE A 371 -9.78 8.06 -28.94
N LEU A 372 -9.48 7.83 -30.23
CA LEU A 372 -9.63 8.83 -31.30
C LEU A 372 -11.09 9.24 -31.57
N ALA A 373 -12.05 8.39 -31.20
CA ALA A 373 -13.47 8.68 -31.33
C ALA A 373 -13.99 9.69 -30.28
N SER A 374 -13.27 9.90 -29.18
CA SER A 374 -13.72 10.70 -28.05
C SER A 374 -12.77 11.82 -27.67
N PRO A 375 -13.21 13.11 -27.73
CA PRO A 375 -12.42 14.24 -27.22
C PRO A 375 -12.01 14.08 -25.75
N SER A 376 -12.86 13.47 -24.93
CA SER A 376 -12.60 13.22 -23.52
C SER A 376 -11.47 12.22 -23.32
N LEU A 377 -11.45 11.14 -24.09
CA LEU A 377 -10.41 10.11 -24.00
C LEU A 377 -9.07 10.62 -24.55
N MET A 378 -9.08 11.41 -25.65
CA MET A 378 -7.86 12.07 -26.16
C MET A 378 -7.27 13.03 -25.12
N GLN A 379 -8.11 13.83 -24.46
CA GLN A 379 -7.66 14.69 -23.34
C GLN A 379 -7.06 13.85 -22.21
N GLY A 380 -7.74 12.77 -21.82
CA GLY A 380 -7.28 11.87 -20.75
C GLY A 380 -5.94 11.24 -21.07
N MET A 381 -5.75 10.75 -22.29
CA MET A 381 -4.48 10.17 -22.74
C MET A 381 -3.34 11.20 -22.77
N SER A 382 -3.59 12.41 -23.28
CA SER A 382 -2.60 13.48 -23.26
C SER A 382 -2.15 13.81 -21.84
N MET A 383 -3.10 13.94 -20.91
CA MET A 383 -2.79 14.19 -19.49
C MET A 383 -2.07 13.01 -18.83
N LEU A 384 -2.50 11.77 -19.07
CA LEU A 384 -1.87 10.57 -18.53
C LEU A 384 -0.40 10.46 -18.96
N CYS A 385 -0.12 10.68 -20.23
CA CYS A 385 1.26 10.70 -20.75
C CYS A 385 2.08 11.79 -20.06
N ALA A 386 1.53 13.00 -19.92
CA ALA A 386 2.21 14.10 -19.23
C ALA A 386 2.52 13.78 -17.76
N LEU A 387 1.58 13.16 -17.05
CA LEU A 387 1.75 12.74 -15.65
C LEU A 387 2.79 11.60 -15.46
N SER A 388 3.03 10.85 -16.54
CA SER A 388 4.04 9.78 -16.60
C SER A 388 5.39 10.25 -17.15
N ALA A 389 5.55 11.59 -17.34
CA ALA A 389 6.72 12.22 -17.96
C ALA A 389 6.97 11.81 -19.43
N ASP A 390 5.98 11.23 -20.11
CA ASP A 390 5.97 10.97 -21.55
C ASP A 390 5.40 12.19 -22.28
N TYR A 391 6.26 13.20 -22.51
CA TYR A 391 5.83 14.46 -23.11
C TYR A 391 5.56 14.33 -24.62
N ASP A 392 6.25 13.45 -25.32
CA ASP A 392 6.03 13.19 -26.74
C ASP A 392 4.68 12.51 -26.95
N GLY A 393 4.33 11.51 -26.17
CA GLY A 393 3.02 10.89 -26.18
C GLY A 393 1.92 11.88 -25.81
N SER A 394 2.16 12.78 -24.83
CA SER A 394 1.23 13.85 -24.47
C SER A 394 0.93 14.78 -25.63
N GLU A 395 1.97 15.26 -26.33
CA GLU A 395 1.82 16.15 -27.50
C GLU A 395 1.21 15.43 -28.70
N HIS A 396 1.46 14.14 -28.88
CA HIS A 396 0.79 13.33 -29.89
C HIS A 396 -0.74 13.37 -29.71
N TRP A 397 -1.23 13.03 -28.51
CA TRP A 397 -2.67 13.03 -28.22
C TRP A 397 -3.29 14.42 -28.23
N TYR A 398 -2.57 15.43 -27.76
CA TYR A 398 -2.96 16.83 -27.93
C TYR A 398 -3.14 17.19 -29.41
N GLY A 399 -2.20 16.77 -30.27
CA GLY A 399 -2.27 16.97 -31.73
C GLY A 399 -3.47 16.26 -32.36
N CYS A 400 -3.83 15.07 -31.87
CA CYS A 400 -5.03 14.35 -32.31
C CYS A 400 -6.30 15.14 -31.94
N LEU A 401 -6.41 15.63 -30.71
CA LEU A 401 -7.55 16.45 -30.28
C LEU A 401 -7.63 17.77 -31.06
N LYS A 402 -6.49 18.43 -31.35
CA LYS A 402 -6.45 19.64 -32.18
C LYS A 402 -6.97 19.38 -33.58
N ARG A 403 -6.52 18.29 -34.25
CA ARG A 403 -7.04 17.87 -35.56
C ARG A 403 -8.54 17.57 -35.53
N PHE A 404 -9.05 16.97 -34.42
CA PHE A 404 -10.47 16.74 -34.24
C PHE A 404 -11.24 18.09 -34.21
N VAL A 405 -10.76 19.10 -33.47
CA VAL A 405 -11.32 20.46 -33.43
C VAL A 405 -11.35 21.11 -34.79
N GLU A 406 -10.26 21.02 -35.57
CA GLU A 406 -10.12 21.60 -36.90
C GLU A 406 -11.11 21.00 -37.92
N ARG A 407 -11.48 19.70 -37.73
CA ARG A 407 -12.42 19.02 -38.63
C ARG A 407 -13.90 19.22 -38.21
N SER A 408 -14.16 19.61 -36.94
CA SER A 408 -15.49 19.78 -36.41
C SER A 408 -16.08 21.15 -36.73
N GLY A 409 -17.36 21.19 -37.03
CA GLY A 409 -18.11 22.47 -37.27
C GLY A 409 -18.17 23.34 -36.01
N LYS A 410 -18.31 24.67 -36.19
CA LYS A 410 -18.41 25.61 -35.04
C LYS A 410 -19.64 25.36 -34.17
N GLU A 411 -20.73 24.92 -34.73
CA GLU A 411 -22.01 24.66 -34.03
C GLU A 411 -22.16 23.22 -33.53
N ASP A 412 -21.25 22.34 -33.93
CA ASP A 412 -21.30 20.94 -33.49
C ASP A 412 -21.04 20.81 -32.00
N ALA A 413 -21.87 20.04 -31.31
CA ALA A 413 -21.76 19.78 -29.86
C ALA A 413 -20.42 19.11 -29.52
N ALA A 414 -20.00 18.11 -30.27
CA ALA A 414 -18.72 17.44 -30.08
C ALA A 414 -17.54 18.38 -30.34
N GLY A 415 -17.66 19.27 -31.35
CA GLY A 415 -16.66 20.28 -31.63
C GLY A 415 -16.55 21.34 -30.53
N ARG A 416 -17.67 21.76 -29.90
CA ARG A 416 -17.64 22.66 -28.74
C ARG A 416 -16.97 21.98 -27.53
N GLN A 417 -17.31 20.73 -27.25
CA GLN A 417 -16.68 19.95 -26.18
C GLN A 417 -15.17 19.81 -26.43
N ALA A 418 -14.77 19.48 -27.66
CA ALA A 418 -13.37 19.30 -28.03
C ALA A 418 -12.56 20.60 -27.85
N ARG A 419 -13.13 21.77 -28.24
CA ARG A 419 -12.50 23.10 -28.02
C ARG A 419 -12.29 23.37 -26.51
N GLY A 420 -13.30 23.08 -25.68
CA GLY A 420 -13.18 23.24 -24.23
C GLY A 420 -12.07 22.38 -23.65
N ARG A 421 -11.98 21.12 -24.09
CA ARG A 421 -10.94 20.18 -23.62
C ARG A 421 -9.56 20.54 -24.13
N LEU A 422 -9.44 21.07 -25.33
CA LEU A 422 -8.17 21.57 -25.87
C LEU A 422 -7.68 22.77 -25.07
N ALA A 423 -8.57 23.76 -24.79
CA ALA A 423 -8.24 24.89 -23.96
C ALA A 423 -7.86 24.50 -22.53
N TRP A 424 -8.54 23.49 -21.98
CA TRP A 424 -8.19 22.92 -20.69
C TRP A 424 -6.77 22.30 -20.68
N LEU A 425 -6.39 21.55 -21.72
CA LEU A 425 -5.02 21.04 -21.87
C LEU A 425 -3.98 22.14 -21.98
N ASP A 426 -4.27 23.22 -22.72
CA ASP A 426 -3.36 24.38 -22.83
C ASP A 426 -3.08 25.01 -21.46
N ILE A 427 -4.08 25.03 -20.58
CA ILE A 427 -3.94 25.56 -19.22
C ILE A 427 -3.29 24.52 -18.28
N SER A 428 -3.65 23.23 -18.39
CA SER A 428 -3.37 22.22 -17.35
C SER A 428 -2.10 21.41 -17.61
N LEU A 429 -1.66 21.22 -18.88
CA LEU A 429 -0.48 20.42 -19.18
C LEU A 429 0.78 20.97 -18.49
N PRO A 430 1.48 20.16 -17.69
CA PRO A 430 2.66 20.59 -16.92
C PRO A 430 3.77 21.20 -17.79
N GLN A 431 4.08 20.57 -18.92
CA GLN A 431 5.16 20.98 -19.82
C GLN A 431 4.90 22.31 -20.55
N ARG A 432 3.68 22.83 -20.52
CA ARG A 432 3.36 24.10 -21.21
C ARG A 432 3.70 25.36 -20.42
N GLY A 433 4.13 25.20 -19.15
CA GLY A 433 4.60 26.31 -18.30
C GLY A 433 3.61 27.48 -18.17
N VAL A 434 4.05 28.55 -17.47
CA VAL A 434 3.19 29.69 -17.12
C VAL A 434 3.29 30.84 -18.15
N LYS A 435 4.34 30.88 -18.98
CA LYS A 435 4.52 31.96 -19.96
C LYS A 435 3.39 32.00 -20.99
N ARG A 436 2.85 30.85 -21.38
CA ARG A 436 1.72 30.75 -22.30
C ARG A 436 0.38 31.14 -21.68
N LEU A 437 0.25 31.01 -20.34
CA LEU A 437 -1.00 31.35 -19.65
C LEU A 437 -1.36 32.84 -19.77
N THR A 438 -0.37 33.74 -19.83
CA THR A 438 -0.61 35.17 -20.03
C THR A 438 -1.30 35.49 -21.37
N ASP A 439 -1.07 34.67 -22.39
CA ASP A 439 -1.69 34.81 -23.71
C ASP A 439 -3.00 34.02 -23.80
N THR A 440 -3.07 32.86 -23.12
CA THR A 440 -4.22 31.95 -23.19
C THR A 440 -5.39 32.40 -22.30
N ILE A 441 -5.12 32.88 -21.07
CA ILE A 441 -6.17 33.30 -20.12
C ILE A 441 -7.11 34.36 -20.67
N PRO A 442 -6.63 35.45 -21.32
CA PRO A 442 -7.54 36.46 -21.90
C PRO A 442 -8.43 35.89 -23.01
N ALA A 443 -7.89 35.01 -23.85
CA ALA A 443 -8.65 34.39 -24.94
C ALA A 443 -9.73 33.44 -24.40
N VAL A 444 -9.35 32.59 -23.40
CA VAL A 444 -10.31 31.71 -22.72
C VAL A 444 -11.38 32.49 -21.97
N PHE A 445 -11.01 33.63 -21.36
CA PHE A 445 -11.96 34.49 -20.67
C PHE A 445 -13.02 35.05 -21.63
N GLN A 446 -12.63 35.50 -22.82
CA GLN A 446 -13.58 35.98 -23.85
C GLN A 446 -14.55 34.86 -24.28
N LEU A 447 -14.04 33.63 -24.48
CA LEU A 447 -14.85 32.49 -24.87
C LEU A 447 -15.84 32.04 -23.77
N LEU A 448 -15.42 32.12 -22.49
CA LEU A 448 -16.29 31.84 -21.35
C LEU A 448 -17.40 32.90 -21.15
N THR A 449 -17.05 34.19 -21.29
CA THR A 449 -18.03 35.30 -21.19
C THR A 449 -19.07 35.23 -22.29
N ASN A 450 -18.69 34.78 -23.47
CA ASN A 450 -19.60 34.62 -24.59
C ASN A 450 -20.42 33.32 -24.55
N LYS A 451 -20.27 32.48 -23.50
CA LYS A 451 -20.87 31.16 -23.37
C LYS A 451 -20.57 30.19 -24.54
N GLU A 452 -19.50 30.46 -25.28
CA GLU A 452 -19.05 29.64 -26.39
C GLU A 452 -18.26 28.37 -25.89
N LEU A 453 -17.77 28.45 -24.65
CA LEU A 453 -16.91 27.45 -24.08
C LEU A 453 -17.37 27.05 -22.69
N SER A 454 -17.34 25.74 -22.39
CA SER A 454 -17.42 25.20 -21.03
C SER A 454 -16.10 24.48 -20.74
N LEU A 455 -15.40 24.90 -19.69
CA LEU A 455 -14.17 24.24 -19.27
C LEU A 455 -14.50 23.10 -18.29
N PRO A 456 -13.87 21.92 -18.45
CA PRO A 456 -13.88 20.91 -17.41
C PRO A 456 -13.26 21.47 -16.11
N SER A 457 -13.68 20.97 -14.98
CA SER A 457 -13.07 21.30 -13.68
C SER A 457 -11.59 20.91 -13.66
N PHE A 458 -10.76 21.69 -13.00
CA PHE A 458 -9.34 21.42 -12.86
C PHE A 458 -8.84 21.74 -11.44
N SER A 459 -7.72 21.15 -11.07
CA SER A 459 -7.06 21.40 -9.79
C SER A 459 -5.87 22.34 -10.00
N VAL A 460 -5.84 23.45 -9.30
CA VAL A 460 -4.74 24.42 -9.39
C VAL A 460 -3.48 23.89 -8.70
N THR A 461 -3.64 23.16 -7.58
CA THR A 461 -2.52 22.71 -6.74
C THR A 461 -2.03 21.32 -7.06
N SER A 462 -2.83 20.49 -7.73
CA SER A 462 -2.57 19.06 -7.92
C SER A 462 -2.37 18.33 -6.57
N ALA A 463 -3.20 18.64 -5.59
CA ALA A 463 -3.16 18.15 -4.21
C ALA A 463 -1.84 18.45 -3.46
N LEU A 464 -1.15 19.54 -3.82
CA LEU A 464 0.07 20.01 -3.16
C LEU A 464 -0.23 21.14 -2.17
N PRO A 465 0.58 21.34 -1.14
CA PRO A 465 0.41 22.42 -0.16
C PRO A 465 0.99 23.76 -0.69
N SER A 466 0.75 24.10 -1.95
CA SER A 466 1.32 25.27 -2.60
C SER A 466 0.49 25.69 -3.81
N ILE A 467 0.32 27.00 -3.97
CA ILE A 467 -0.19 27.63 -5.21
C ILE A 467 0.97 27.96 -6.12
N MET A 468 2.04 28.59 -5.59
CA MET A 468 3.21 29.02 -6.39
C MET A 468 3.92 27.83 -7.02
N ASN A 469 3.95 26.71 -6.36
CA ASN A 469 4.55 25.45 -6.82
C ASN A 469 3.52 24.31 -6.88
N GLY A 470 2.31 24.60 -7.28
CA GLY A 470 1.19 23.69 -7.44
C GLY A 470 1.24 22.89 -8.74
N GLY A 471 0.15 22.81 -9.47
CA GLY A 471 0.07 22.16 -10.78
C GLY A 471 1.06 22.71 -11.78
N LYS A 472 1.31 24.03 -11.73
CA LYS A 472 2.39 24.73 -12.46
C LYS A 472 3.28 25.50 -11.49
N ASP A 473 4.44 25.94 -11.99
CA ASP A 473 5.35 26.79 -11.23
C ASP A 473 5.14 28.27 -11.65
N PHE A 474 4.66 29.08 -10.70
CA PHE A 474 4.35 30.49 -10.92
C PHE A 474 5.51 31.43 -10.56
N SER A 475 6.74 30.95 -10.40
CA SER A 475 7.93 31.76 -10.16
C SER A 475 8.09 32.94 -11.14
N PRO A 476 7.84 32.80 -12.46
CA PRO A 476 7.90 33.95 -13.39
C PRO A 476 6.94 35.07 -13.02
N TRP A 477 5.78 34.74 -12.44
CA TRP A 477 4.78 35.75 -12.03
C TRP A 477 5.17 36.44 -10.72
N SER A 478 6.00 35.80 -9.88
CA SER A 478 6.49 36.41 -8.64
C SER A 478 7.26 37.71 -8.86
N LYS A 479 7.87 37.91 -10.06
CA LYS A 479 8.58 39.15 -10.41
C LYS A 479 7.66 40.39 -10.44
N LYS A 480 6.35 40.22 -10.63
CA LYS A 480 5.32 41.25 -10.69
C LYS A 480 4.12 40.94 -9.79
N ASP A 481 4.36 40.24 -8.68
CA ASP A 481 3.32 39.68 -7.82
C ASP A 481 2.31 40.70 -7.28
N ASP A 482 2.75 41.89 -6.80
CA ASP A 482 1.84 42.94 -6.32
C ASP A 482 0.97 43.53 -7.47
N LEU A 483 1.50 43.66 -8.67
CA LEU A 483 0.74 44.11 -9.84
C LEU A 483 -0.30 43.05 -10.22
N LEU A 484 0.10 41.79 -10.32
CA LEU A 484 -0.78 40.68 -10.68
C LEU A 484 -1.87 40.49 -9.64
N TYR A 485 -1.56 40.61 -8.35
CA TYR A 485 -2.55 40.52 -7.29
C TYR A 485 -3.63 41.59 -7.45
N ARG A 486 -3.24 42.85 -7.69
CA ARG A 486 -4.18 43.99 -7.87
C ARG A 486 -5.06 43.83 -9.09
N THR A 487 -4.52 43.29 -10.18
CA THR A 487 -5.22 43.23 -11.48
C THR A 487 -5.98 41.94 -11.70
N MET A 488 -5.49 40.80 -11.16
CA MET A 488 -6.03 39.48 -11.46
C MET A 488 -6.91 38.88 -10.36
N ARG A 489 -6.91 39.42 -9.14
CA ARG A 489 -7.66 38.85 -8.03
C ARG A 489 -9.15 38.69 -8.37
N ILE A 490 -9.83 39.78 -8.76
CA ILE A 490 -11.27 39.73 -9.05
C ILE A 490 -11.56 38.95 -10.35
N PRO A 491 -10.83 39.16 -11.48
CA PRO A 491 -11.02 38.33 -12.65
C PRO A 491 -10.78 36.84 -12.44
N ALA A 492 -9.77 36.46 -11.64
CA ALA A 492 -9.49 35.05 -11.36
C ALA A 492 -10.64 34.39 -10.58
N GLU A 493 -11.16 35.04 -9.55
CA GLU A 493 -12.33 34.52 -8.80
C GLU A 493 -13.57 34.40 -9.71
N ALA A 494 -13.80 35.37 -10.60
CA ALA A 494 -14.94 35.36 -11.51
C ALA A 494 -14.86 34.24 -12.57
N VAL A 495 -13.65 34.00 -13.12
CA VAL A 495 -13.42 32.99 -14.18
C VAL A 495 -13.34 31.58 -13.63
N LEU A 496 -12.61 31.40 -12.52
CA LEU A 496 -12.33 30.09 -11.95
C LEU A 496 -13.44 29.64 -10.97
N GLY A 497 -14.38 30.53 -10.63
CA GLY A 497 -15.47 30.21 -9.70
C GLY A 497 -14.93 29.70 -8.38
N ARG A 498 -15.33 28.49 -7.97
CA ARG A 498 -14.88 27.85 -6.72
C ARG A 498 -13.37 27.69 -6.64
N ASP A 499 -12.69 27.40 -7.75
CA ASP A 499 -11.23 27.25 -7.81
C ASP A 499 -10.48 28.59 -7.66
N GLY A 500 -11.18 29.71 -7.81
CA GLY A 500 -10.64 31.07 -7.65
C GLY A 500 -10.71 31.62 -6.23
N VAL A 501 -11.63 31.09 -5.37
CA VAL A 501 -11.87 31.64 -4.03
C VAL A 501 -10.62 31.51 -3.16
N GLY A 502 -10.01 32.66 -2.80
CA GLY A 502 -8.79 32.72 -2.00
C GLY A 502 -7.49 32.41 -2.75
N LEU A 503 -7.56 32.03 -4.03
CA LEU A 503 -6.39 31.67 -4.83
C LEU A 503 -5.35 32.80 -4.88
N ALA A 504 -5.76 34.02 -5.24
CA ALA A 504 -4.87 35.15 -5.37
C ALA A 504 -4.28 35.58 -4.01
N ASP A 505 -5.08 35.52 -2.95
CA ASP A 505 -4.65 35.88 -1.58
C ASP A 505 -3.57 34.90 -1.10
N CYS A 506 -3.75 33.59 -1.36
CA CYS A 506 -2.78 32.57 -1.03
C CYS A 506 -1.50 32.71 -1.86
N ALA A 507 -1.63 32.91 -3.19
CA ALA A 507 -0.50 33.04 -4.10
C ALA A 507 0.40 34.24 -3.76
N ILE A 508 -0.18 35.41 -3.42
CA ILE A 508 0.62 36.58 -3.04
C ILE A 508 1.32 36.38 -1.70
N ALA A 509 0.63 35.77 -0.73
CA ALA A 509 1.22 35.47 0.57
C ALA A 509 2.39 34.50 0.44
N GLU A 510 2.23 33.45 -0.34
CA GLU A 510 3.27 32.47 -0.62
C GLU A 510 4.47 33.08 -1.38
N SER A 511 4.22 33.91 -2.43
CA SER A 511 5.30 34.62 -3.14
C SER A 511 6.13 35.50 -2.20
N LYS A 512 5.49 36.21 -1.26
CA LYS A 512 6.19 37.03 -0.27
C LYS A 512 6.93 36.18 0.75
N PHE A 513 6.34 35.04 1.19
CA PHE A 513 6.99 34.07 2.05
C PHE A 513 8.29 33.54 1.43
N GLU A 514 8.23 33.09 0.17
CA GLU A 514 9.43 32.57 -0.53
C GLU A 514 10.53 33.62 -0.66
N LYS A 515 10.19 34.92 -0.76
CA LYS A 515 11.14 36.03 -0.75
C LYS A 515 11.70 36.39 0.61
N GLY A 516 11.30 35.67 1.68
CA GLY A 516 11.70 35.96 3.05
C GLY A 516 11.17 37.31 3.55
N GLU A 517 10.01 37.77 3.03
CA GLU A 517 9.34 38.98 3.51
C GLU A 517 8.41 38.65 4.69
N ASP A 518 8.06 39.67 5.49
CA ASP A 518 7.03 39.51 6.53
C ASP A 518 5.66 39.34 5.88
N ILE A 519 5.05 38.18 6.09
CA ILE A 519 3.74 37.82 5.53
C ILE A 519 2.58 38.00 6.51
N SER A 520 2.84 38.43 7.74
CA SER A 520 1.80 38.64 8.78
C SER A 520 0.64 39.51 8.27
N PRO A 521 0.87 40.60 7.54
CA PRO A 521 -0.20 41.43 6.98
C PRO A 521 -1.04 40.72 5.90
N ARG A 522 -0.52 39.64 5.28
CA ARG A 522 -1.20 38.85 4.24
C ARG A 522 -1.89 37.61 4.85
N MET A 523 -1.28 37.03 5.90
CA MET A 523 -1.83 35.86 6.56
C MET A 523 -3.14 36.17 7.32
N LEU A 524 -3.26 37.30 7.97
CA LEU A 524 -4.46 37.64 8.74
C LEU A 524 -5.73 37.67 7.84
N PRO A 525 -5.76 38.37 6.69
CA PRO A 525 -6.90 38.30 5.78
C PRO A 525 -7.17 36.89 5.23
N LEU A 526 -6.13 36.11 4.94
CA LEU A 526 -6.26 34.76 4.46
C LEU A 526 -6.92 33.84 5.50
N VAL A 527 -6.48 33.92 6.76
CA VAL A 527 -7.08 33.17 7.88
C VAL A 527 -8.53 33.58 8.13
N GLN A 528 -8.85 34.89 8.05
CA GLN A 528 -10.24 35.38 8.17
C GLN A 528 -11.14 34.83 7.06
N ARG A 529 -10.63 34.67 5.84
CA ARG A 529 -11.36 34.09 4.69
C ARG A 529 -11.39 32.55 4.70
N MET A 530 -10.72 31.88 5.65
CA MET A 530 -10.63 30.40 5.63
C MET A 530 -11.99 29.71 5.66
N ASN A 531 -12.97 30.29 6.37
CA ASN A 531 -14.34 29.76 6.38
C ASN A 531 -15.03 29.90 5.03
N ASP A 532 -14.78 30.99 4.32
CA ASP A 532 -15.31 31.22 2.96
C ASP A 532 -14.65 30.26 1.96
N ILE A 533 -13.33 30.10 2.07
CA ILE A 533 -12.56 29.12 1.26
C ILE A 533 -13.11 27.72 1.47
N ARG A 534 -13.40 27.33 2.72
CA ARG A 534 -13.96 26.01 3.04
C ARG A 534 -15.37 25.81 2.51
N ARG A 535 -16.23 26.82 2.58
CA ARG A 535 -17.63 26.76 2.19
C ARG A 535 -17.85 26.94 0.69
N GLU A 536 -17.16 27.88 0.08
CA GLU A 536 -17.37 28.36 -1.29
C GLU A 536 -16.26 27.96 -2.25
N GLY A 537 -15.05 27.70 -1.71
CA GLY A 537 -13.86 27.32 -2.49
C GLY A 537 -13.72 25.82 -2.70
N THR A 538 -12.47 25.41 -2.98
CA THR A 538 -12.09 24.02 -3.19
C THR A 538 -11.12 23.54 -2.11
N PRO A 539 -11.10 22.22 -1.81
CA PRO A 539 -10.14 21.64 -0.87
C PRO A 539 -8.67 21.92 -1.25
N ASP A 540 -8.39 22.11 -2.53
CA ASP A 540 -7.06 22.45 -3.03
C ASP A 540 -6.54 23.77 -2.44
N ILE A 541 -7.36 24.81 -2.45
CA ILE A 541 -7.01 26.12 -1.87
C ILE A 541 -6.95 26.05 -0.35
N GLU A 542 -7.90 25.33 0.27
CA GLU A 542 -7.89 25.07 1.72
C GLU A 542 -6.57 24.42 2.17
N PHE A 543 -6.11 23.41 1.42
CA PHE A 543 -4.85 22.73 1.70
C PHE A 543 -3.63 23.64 1.52
N ALA A 544 -3.57 24.39 0.40
CA ALA A 544 -2.45 25.29 0.15
C ALA A 544 -2.37 26.41 1.21
N ALA A 545 -3.48 26.99 1.62
CA ALA A 545 -3.53 28.03 2.63
C ALA A 545 -3.07 27.54 4.01
N ASN A 546 -3.54 26.35 4.45
CA ASN A 546 -3.08 25.74 5.70
C ASN A 546 -1.62 25.27 5.62
N GLY A 547 -1.19 24.79 4.43
CA GLY A 547 0.21 24.45 4.15
C GLY A 547 1.14 25.66 4.32
N LEU A 548 0.75 26.81 3.76
CA LEU A 548 1.49 28.07 3.92
C LEU A 548 1.51 28.53 5.39
N LEU A 549 0.39 28.43 6.10
CA LEU A 549 0.33 28.75 7.53
C LEU A 549 1.31 27.88 8.33
N ALA A 550 1.29 26.55 8.11
CA ALA A 550 2.21 25.65 8.78
C ALA A 550 3.68 25.94 8.46
N GLN A 551 4.01 26.29 7.21
CA GLN A 551 5.37 26.68 6.82
C GLN A 551 5.80 28.00 7.49
N SER A 552 4.89 28.97 7.62
CA SER A 552 5.14 30.24 8.31
C SER A 552 5.41 30.03 9.79
N LEU A 553 4.61 29.17 10.45
CA LEU A 553 4.81 28.77 11.84
C LEU A 553 6.17 28.08 12.04
N LEU A 554 6.53 27.15 11.16
CA LEU A 554 7.86 26.50 11.18
C LEU A 554 8.99 27.51 11.00
N ALA A 555 8.85 28.46 10.08
CA ALA A 555 9.86 29.48 9.84
C ALA A 555 10.06 30.41 11.06
N SER A 556 9.07 30.47 11.96
CA SER A 556 9.10 31.22 13.22
C SER A 556 9.43 30.36 14.45
N GLY A 557 9.75 29.08 14.26
CA GLY A 557 10.09 28.16 15.36
C GLY A 557 8.89 27.54 16.10
N GLN A 558 7.67 27.78 15.65
CA GLN A 558 6.42 27.29 16.24
C GLN A 558 6.04 25.92 15.65
N SER A 559 6.89 24.91 15.88
CA SER A 559 6.75 23.58 15.26
C SER A 559 5.52 22.82 15.75
N GLU A 560 5.12 22.97 17.02
CA GLU A 560 3.94 22.28 17.57
C GLU A 560 2.64 22.82 16.96
N ASP A 561 2.54 24.15 16.78
CA ASP A 561 1.38 24.77 16.15
C ASP A 561 1.30 24.39 14.67
N ALA A 562 2.43 24.31 13.98
CA ALA A 562 2.51 23.82 12.61
C ALA A 562 2.04 22.35 12.51
N ARG A 563 2.49 21.49 13.42
CA ARG A 563 2.08 20.07 13.51
C ARG A 563 0.58 19.97 13.75
N LYS A 564 0.06 20.71 14.73
CA LYS A 564 -1.36 20.73 15.05
C LYS A 564 -2.21 21.16 13.85
N THR A 565 -1.80 22.23 13.16
CA THR A 565 -2.50 22.74 11.97
C THR A 565 -2.68 21.63 10.91
N ILE A 566 -1.61 20.89 10.58
CA ILE A 566 -1.66 19.84 9.56
C ILE A 566 -2.37 18.58 10.06
N THR A 567 -2.23 18.21 11.34
CA THR A 567 -2.92 17.05 11.93
C THR A 567 -4.43 17.26 11.96
N ASP A 568 -4.88 18.45 12.37
CA ASP A 568 -6.32 18.78 12.40
C ASP A 568 -6.91 18.85 10.99
N LEU A 569 -6.18 19.43 10.03
CA LEU A 569 -6.61 19.44 8.63
C LEU A 569 -6.69 18.03 8.05
N ARG A 570 -5.69 17.19 8.33
CA ARG A 570 -5.64 15.78 7.87
C ARG A 570 -6.85 15.00 8.36
N ARG A 571 -7.20 15.13 9.64
CA ARG A 571 -8.39 14.49 10.21
C ARG A 571 -9.66 14.97 9.51
N GLN A 572 -9.84 16.29 9.32
CA GLN A 572 -11.01 16.85 8.64
C GLN A 572 -11.13 16.37 7.18
N PHE A 573 -10.00 16.21 6.47
CA PHE A 573 -9.99 15.73 5.10
C PHE A 573 -10.27 14.23 5.03
N ASP A 574 -9.82 13.44 6.00
CA ASP A 574 -10.14 12.01 6.12
C ASP A 574 -11.64 11.81 6.39
N GLU A 575 -12.21 12.57 7.33
CA GLU A 575 -13.66 12.56 7.63
C GLU A 575 -14.53 12.99 6.42
N ARG A 576 -13.98 13.80 5.51
CA ARG A 576 -14.63 14.26 4.27
C ARG A 576 -14.30 13.38 3.06
N GLU A 577 -13.64 12.24 3.26
CA GLU A 577 -13.19 11.29 2.22
C GLU A 577 -12.29 11.91 1.13
N LEU A 578 -11.57 12.99 1.46
CA LEU A 578 -10.64 13.70 0.57
C LEU A 578 -9.26 13.01 0.56
N THR A 579 -9.23 11.73 0.29
CA THR A 579 -8.07 10.83 0.44
C THR A 579 -6.86 11.23 -0.41
N ARG A 580 -7.07 11.88 -1.56
CA ARG A 580 -5.99 12.30 -2.48
C ARG A 580 -4.96 13.26 -1.86
N PHE A 581 -5.33 14.00 -0.80
CA PHE A 581 -4.46 14.96 -0.12
C PHE A 581 -3.62 14.34 0.99
N LEU A 582 -4.12 13.24 1.59
CA LEU A 582 -3.52 12.63 2.79
C LEU A 582 -2.04 12.25 2.61
N PRO A 583 -1.58 11.69 1.47
CA PRO A 583 -0.18 11.34 1.30
C PRO A 583 0.77 12.56 1.39
N ASN A 584 0.37 13.73 0.88
CA ASN A 584 1.17 14.95 0.96
C ASN A 584 1.09 15.61 2.34
N MET A 585 -0.03 15.48 3.07
CA MET A 585 -0.13 15.89 4.49
C MET A 585 0.76 15.02 5.38
N ASP A 586 0.77 13.71 5.17
CA ASP A 586 1.67 12.79 5.86
C ASP A 586 3.15 13.13 5.59
N ALA A 587 3.49 13.50 4.36
CA ALA A 587 4.83 13.97 4.01
C ALA A 587 5.17 15.33 4.67
N MET A 588 4.20 16.24 4.85
CA MET A 588 4.41 17.48 5.61
C MET A 588 4.68 17.18 7.08
N LEU A 589 3.94 16.28 7.72
CA LEU A 589 4.18 15.86 9.10
C LEU A 589 5.57 15.24 9.25
N CYS A 590 6.00 14.42 8.30
CA CYS A 590 7.36 13.88 8.25
C CYS A 590 8.43 14.99 8.17
N ARG A 591 8.22 16.04 7.35
CA ARG A 591 9.15 17.19 7.29
C ARG A 591 9.19 17.99 8.60
N ILE A 592 8.08 18.08 9.32
CA ILE A 592 8.03 18.68 10.66
C ILE A 592 8.84 17.81 11.64
N ALA A 593 8.65 16.49 11.62
CA ALA A 593 9.42 15.55 12.43
C ALA A 593 10.93 15.66 12.18
N LEU A 594 11.36 15.73 10.92
CA LEU A 594 12.76 15.95 10.56
C LEU A 594 13.33 17.25 11.14
N ARG A 595 12.56 18.34 11.16
CA ARG A 595 13.00 19.63 11.72
C ARG A 595 13.13 19.58 13.24
N THR A 596 12.16 18.97 13.92
CA THR A 596 12.18 18.81 15.38
C THR A 596 13.19 17.74 15.84
N GLY A 597 13.76 16.98 14.90
CA GLY A 597 14.74 15.91 15.19
C GLY A 597 14.10 14.59 15.60
N ASP A 598 12.79 14.41 15.38
CA ASP A 598 12.09 13.14 15.56
C ASP A 598 12.30 12.24 14.36
N LEU A 599 13.46 11.59 14.34
CA LEU A 599 13.85 10.71 13.25
C LEU A 599 13.08 9.39 13.25
N ASP A 600 12.52 8.99 14.39
CA ASP A 600 11.75 7.73 14.48
C ASP A 600 10.41 7.87 13.78
N GLU A 601 9.72 9.01 13.93
CA GLU A 601 8.51 9.34 13.16
C GLU A 601 8.81 9.45 11.66
N ALA A 602 9.92 10.10 11.30
CA ALA A 602 10.35 10.23 9.90
C ALA A 602 10.64 8.86 9.26
N ASP A 603 11.31 7.96 9.99
CA ASP A 603 11.58 6.59 9.54
C ASP A 603 10.31 5.74 9.44
N ALA A 604 9.35 5.93 10.33
CA ALA A 604 8.04 5.27 10.25
C ALA A 604 7.31 5.68 8.95
N TRP A 605 7.30 6.97 8.63
CA TRP A 605 6.75 7.45 7.36
C TRP A 605 7.51 6.87 6.16
N TYR A 606 8.84 6.86 6.19
CA TYR A 606 9.68 6.34 5.11
C TYR A 606 9.38 4.86 4.83
N ARG A 607 9.28 4.03 5.88
CA ARG A 607 8.99 2.59 5.73
C ARG A 607 7.60 2.30 5.23
N ALA A 608 6.60 3.05 5.68
CA ALA A 608 5.19 2.76 5.42
C ALA A 608 4.63 3.48 4.19
N LYS A 609 5.10 4.71 3.89
CA LYS A 609 4.41 5.65 2.99
C LYS A 609 5.28 6.27 1.89
N ALA A 610 6.62 6.18 1.97
CA ALA A 610 7.49 6.75 0.94
C ALA A 610 7.29 6.05 -0.42
N PRO A 611 7.42 6.78 -1.54
CA PRO A 611 7.36 6.18 -2.86
C PRO A 611 8.49 5.16 -3.07
N ARG A 612 8.18 3.93 -3.48
CA ARG A 612 9.18 2.84 -3.60
C ARG A 612 9.69 2.61 -5.03
N GLU A 613 9.21 3.37 -6.01
CA GLU A 613 9.53 3.16 -7.42
C GLU A 613 10.42 4.29 -7.96
N PRO A 614 11.75 4.14 -7.98
CA PRO A 614 12.65 5.16 -8.49
C PRO A 614 12.73 5.21 -10.02
N THR A 615 12.24 4.19 -10.74
CA THR A 615 12.39 4.07 -12.21
C THR A 615 11.35 4.83 -13.01
N HIS A 616 10.17 5.10 -12.44
CA HIS A 616 9.10 5.84 -13.10
C HIS A 616 8.58 6.95 -12.20
N ILE A 617 8.88 8.20 -12.57
CA ILE A 617 8.38 9.35 -11.83
C ILE A 617 6.87 9.48 -12.04
N ASN A 618 6.15 9.52 -10.92
CA ASN A 618 4.81 10.06 -10.88
C ASN A 618 4.88 11.51 -10.37
N ILE A 619 4.66 12.46 -11.24
CA ILE A 619 4.82 13.89 -10.92
C ILE A 619 3.90 14.38 -9.79
N LEU A 620 2.80 13.68 -9.52
CA LEU A 620 1.90 13.97 -8.40
C LEU A 620 2.54 13.62 -7.03
N LYS A 621 3.54 12.73 -7.02
CA LYS A 621 4.28 12.33 -5.82
C LYS A 621 5.55 13.14 -5.58
N ARG A 622 5.82 14.19 -6.36
CA ARG A 622 7.08 14.94 -6.27
C ARG A 622 7.39 15.48 -4.87
N TYR A 623 6.36 15.95 -4.14
CA TYR A 623 6.52 16.40 -2.75
C TYR A 623 7.02 15.29 -1.83
N GLN A 624 6.53 14.07 -2.06
CA GLN A 624 6.93 12.87 -1.33
C GLN A 624 8.35 12.44 -1.69
N TYR A 625 8.78 12.52 -2.97
CA TYR A 625 10.16 12.22 -3.38
C TYR A 625 11.17 13.16 -2.71
N PHE A 626 10.90 14.46 -2.67
CA PHE A 626 11.74 15.40 -1.92
C PHE A 626 11.78 15.07 -0.42
N THR A 627 10.67 14.70 0.18
CA THR A 627 10.61 14.30 1.58
C THR A 627 11.40 13.01 1.82
N GLN A 628 11.30 12.04 0.91
CA GLN A 628 12.07 10.79 0.94
C GLN A 628 13.58 11.07 0.93
N ALA A 629 14.05 11.91 0.00
CA ALA A 629 15.46 12.31 -0.07
C ALA A 629 15.93 13.01 1.22
N MET A 630 15.09 13.84 1.84
CA MET A 630 15.40 14.46 3.14
C MET A 630 15.56 13.41 4.26
N VAL A 631 14.70 12.39 4.32
CA VAL A 631 14.83 11.29 5.30
C VAL A 631 16.10 10.49 5.05
N GLU A 632 16.42 10.21 3.80
CA GLU A 632 17.63 9.48 3.40
C GLU A 632 18.90 10.25 3.80
N LEU A 633 18.92 11.57 3.60
CA LEU A 633 20.03 12.44 4.05
C LEU A 633 20.15 12.48 5.57
N ALA A 634 19.05 12.60 6.30
CA ALA A 634 19.04 12.59 7.76
C ALA A 634 19.53 11.26 8.33
N ASN A 635 19.35 10.16 7.61
CA ASN A 635 19.85 8.83 7.96
C ASN A 635 21.27 8.55 7.45
N GLY A 636 21.98 9.55 6.90
CA GLY A 636 23.33 9.37 6.37
C GLY A 636 23.42 8.46 5.13
N LYS A 637 22.38 8.46 4.30
CA LYS A 637 22.28 7.68 3.04
C LYS A 637 22.29 8.60 1.81
N PRO A 638 23.37 9.36 1.56
CA PRO A 638 23.41 10.33 0.47
C PRO A 638 23.31 9.69 -0.91
N ASP A 639 23.79 8.44 -1.10
CA ASP A 639 23.65 7.72 -2.38
C ASP A 639 22.18 7.41 -2.69
N SER A 640 21.41 6.96 -1.70
CA SER A 640 19.96 6.75 -1.85
C SER A 640 19.26 8.06 -2.20
N ALA A 641 19.60 9.16 -1.53
CA ALA A 641 19.04 10.47 -1.81
C ALA A 641 19.32 10.92 -3.26
N LEU A 642 20.55 10.71 -3.76
CA LEU A 642 20.89 11.00 -5.15
C LEU A 642 20.09 10.14 -6.13
N LEU A 643 19.90 8.84 -5.84
CA LEU A 643 19.06 7.95 -6.66
C LEU A 643 17.59 8.41 -6.69
N THR A 644 17.06 8.90 -5.58
CA THR A 644 15.71 9.46 -5.50
C THR A 644 15.58 10.77 -6.28
N LEU A 645 16.60 11.62 -6.26
CA LEU A 645 16.56 12.97 -6.85
C LEU A 645 16.88 12.99 -8.35
N THR A 646 17.82 12.17 -8.83
CA THR A 646 18.30 12.19 -10.23
C THR A 646 17.16 12.08 -11.25
N PRO A 647 16.17 11.18 -11.11
CA PRO A 647 15.08 11.08 -12.06
C PRO A 647 14.18 12.33 -12.13
N MET A 648 14.21 13.22 -11.13
CA MET A 648 13.38 14.43 -11.11
C MET A 648 13.94 15.57 -11.98
N GLU A 649 15.21 15.55 -12.34
CA GLU A 649 15.85 16.63 -13.08
C GLU A 649 15.26 16.81 -14.49
N PRO A 650 15.07 15.76 -15.32
CA PRO A 650 14.41 15.89 -16.61
C PRO A 650 12.99 16.49 -16.51
N TYR A 651 12.23 16.05 -15.51
CA TYR A 651 10.89 16.60 -15.23
C TYR A 651 10.95 18.08 -14.86
N CYS A 652 11.81 18.49 -13.93
CA CYS A 652 11.95 19.89 -13.52
C CYS A 652 12.29 20.80 -14.72
N THR A 653 13.15 20.32 -15.61
CA THR A 653 13.57 21.05 -16.82
C THR A 653 12.42 21.15 -17.83
N ALA A 654 11.81 20.02 -18.19
CA ALA A 654 10.75 19.96 -19.20
C ALA A 654 9.51 20.76 -18.79
N CYS A 655 9.17 20.74 -17.49
CA CYS A 655 8.00 21.44 -16.95
C CYS A 655 8.30 22.83 -16.39
N MET A 656 9.53 23.35 -16.60
CA MET A 656 9.94 24.69 -16.11
C MET A 656 9.65 24.89 -14.62
N ARG A 657 10.03 23.90 -13.78
CA ARG A 657 9.78 23.86 -12.33
C ARG A 657 10.93 24.53 -11.57
N TYR A 658 10.92 25.84 -11.48
CA TYR A 658 12.03 26.63 -10.90
C TYR A 658 12.20 26.40 -9.40
N ILE A 659 11.10 26.39 -8.62
CA ILE A 659 11.12 26.11 -7.16
C ILE A 659 11.61 24.69 -6.91
N ASP A 660 11.04 23.69 -7.62
CA ASP A 660 11.48 22.30 -7.50
C ASP A 660 12.95 22.14 -7.93
N THR A 661 13.42 22.85 -8.94
CA THR A 661 14.84 22.85 -9.37
C THR A 661 15.76 23.41 -8.29
N ILE A 662 15.36 24.46 -7.58
CA ILE A 662 16.14 24.99 -6.46
C ILE A 662 16.23 23.92 -5.36
N HIS A 663 15.11 23.32 -4.95
CA HIS A 663 15.09 22.26 -3.94
C HIS A 663 15.92 21.03 -4.35
N LEU A 664 15.78 20.60 -5.61
CA LEU A 664 16.53 19.49 -6.18
C LEU A 664 18.03 19.73 -6.08
N LYS A 665 18.48 20.89 -6.56
CA LYS A 665 19.91 21.21 -6.60
C LYS A 665 20.51 21.47 -5.23
N VAL A 666 19.76 22.07 -4.28
CA VAL A 666 20.22 22.22 -2.88
C VAL A 666 20.36 20.86 -2.20
N LEU A 667 19.37 19.97 -2.34
CA LEU A 667 19.46 18.62 -1.77
C LEU A 667 20.56 17.79 -2.40
N THR A 668 20.76 17.90 -3.71
CA THR A 668 21.90 17.27 -4.42
C THR A 668 23.23 17.78 -3.88
N ALA A 669 23.38 19.10 -3.67
CA ALA A 669 24.58 19.68 -3.09
C ALA A 669 24.85 19.17 -1.66
N ILE A 670 23.80 19.09 -0.81
CA ILE A 670 23.90 18.53 0.54
C ILE A 670 24.34 17.05 0.49
N ALA A 671 23.76 16.25 -0.42
CA ALA A 671 24.13 14.85 -0.59
C ALA A 671 25.59 14.68 -1.00
N LEU A 672 26.06 15.45 -1.98
CA LEU A 672 27.46 15.44 -2.43
C LEU A 672 28.42 15.90 -1.34
N TYR A 673 28.05 16.95 -0.59
CA TYR A 673 28.85 17.44 0.53
C TYR A 673 28.99 16.38 1.65
N GLN A 674 27.89 15.68 2.00
CA GLN A 674 27.94 14.56 2.96
C GLN A 674 28.87 13.43 2.48
N LYS A 675 28.97 13.21 1.17
CA LYS A 675 29.92 12.26 0.55
C LYS A 675 31.34 12.80 0.46
N LYS A 676 31.63 14.01 0.93
CA LYS A 676 32.93 14.70 0.77
C LYS A 676 33.36 14.82 -0.70
N ASN A 677 32.40 14.99 -1.62
CA ASN A 677 32.64 15.15 -3.05
C ASN A 677 32.57 16.65 -3.39
N GLU A 678 33.69 17.21 -3.86
CA GLU A 678 33.84 18.64 -4.19
C GLU A 678 32.88 19.13 -5.31
N ALA A 679 32.24 18.21 -6.06
CA ALA A 679 31.26 18.56 -7.09
C ALA A 679 29.97 19.20 -6.49
N TRP A 680 29.81 19.27 -5.17
CA TRP A 680 28.69 19.93 -4.51
C TRP A 680 28.55 21.41 -4.87
N CYS A 681 29.65 22.08 -5.26
CA CYS A 681 29.68 23.50 -5.61
C CYS A 681 28.79 23.84 -6.81
N GLU A 682 28.79 22.98 -7.85
CA GLU A 682 28.07 23.21 -9.09
C GLU A 682 26.54 23.26 -8.89
N PRO A 683 25.87 22.25 -8.32
CA PRO A 683 24.44 22.30 -8.08
C PRO A 683 24.04 23.42 -7.10
N LEU A 684 24.87 23.71 -6.09
CA LEU A 684 24.55 24.82 -5.19
C LEU A 684 24.61 26.17 -5.92
N THR A 685 25.63 26.42 -6.71
CA THR A 685 25.75 27.66 -7.50
C THR A 685 24.57 27.85 -8.43
N ALA A 686 24.15 26.79 -9.12
CA ALA A 686 22.98 26.82 -9.99
C ALA A 686 21.68 27.09 -9.21
N ALA A 687 21.52 26.52 -8.03
CA ALA A 687 20.36 26.78 -7.16
C ALA A 687 20.33 28.24 -6.71
N LEU A 688 21.46 28.81 -6.29
CA LEU A 688 21.57 30.20 -5.84
C LEU A 688 21.32 31.19 -6.96
N ALA A 689 21.84 30.94 -8.16
CA ALA A 689 21.58 31.78 -9.33
C ALA A 689 20.09 31.86 -9.65
N LEU A 690 19.39 30.74 -9.60
CA LEU A 690 17.96 30.67 -9.85
C LEU A 690 17.16 31.31 -8.70
N ALA A 691 17.54 31.10 -7.44
CA ALA A 691 16.91 31.72 -6.29
C ALA A 691 17.08 33.26 -6.30
N GLU A 692 18.25 33.77 -6.67
CA GLU A 692 18.52 35.19 -6.82
C GLU A 692 17.67 35.82 -7.94
N GLU A 693 17.52 35.15 -9.08
CA GLU A 693 16.71 35.60 -10.20
C GLU A 693 15.26 35.95 -9.79
N TYR A 694 14.66 35.10 -8.92
CA TYR A 694 13.31 35.30 -8.40
C TYR A 694 13.28 35.97 -7.04
N ARG A 695 14.44 36.31 -6.46
CA ARG A 695 14.64 36.89 -5.12
C ARG A 695 14.13 35.97 -4.00
N PHE A 696 14.07 34.67 -4.23
CA PHE A 696 13.66 33.67 -3.26
C PHE A 696 14.75 33.49 -2.17
N ILE A 697 14.30 33.42 -0.93
CA ILE A 697 15.15 33.19 0.26
C ILE A 697 14.76 31.84 0.88
N ARG A 698 13.47 31.61 1.08
CA ARG A 698 12.97 30.46 1.83
C ARG A 698 13.24 29.12 1.12
N THR A 699 13.20 29.08 -0.20
CA THR A 699 13.55 27.90 -0.99
C THR A 699 14.94 27.30 -0.69
N VAL A 700 15.87 28.15 -0.18
CA VAL A 700 17.22 27.72 0.23
C VAL A 700 17.35 27.69 1.76
N SER A 701 16.86 28.74 2.46
CA SER A 701 17.08 28.88 3.89
C SER A 701 16.37 27.85 4.75
N ILE A 702 15.31 27.21 4.24
CA ILE A 702 14.62 26.12 4.94
C ILE A 702 15.54 24.95 5.27
N TYR A 703 16.65 24.80 4.55
CA TYR A 703 17.66 23.76 4.79
C TYR A 703 18.65 24.10 5.89
N GLY A 704 18.64 25.31 6.43
CA GLY A 704 19.28 25.78 7.64
C GLY A 704 20.65 25.16 7.96
N ALA A 705 20.67 24.30 8.98
CA ALA A 705 21.89 23.66 9.46
C ALA A 705 22.61 22.81 8.40
N ALA A 706 21.86 22.19 7.45
CA ALA A 706 22.45 21.35 6.43
C ALA A 706 23.15 22.15 5.31
N VAL A 707 22.61 23.33 4.95
CA VAL A 707 23.17 24.13 3.85
C VAL A 707 24.17 25.19 4.32
N LEU A 708 24.13 25.58 5.59
CA LEU A 708 25.00 26.64 6.15
C LEU A 708 26.50 26.37 5.96
N PRO A 709 27.05 25.15 6.19
CA PRO A 709 28.46 24.88 5.94
C PRO A 709 28.85 25.08 4.47
N LEU A 710 27.99 24.66 3.54
CA LEU A 710 28.21 24.80 2.10
C LEU A 710 28.23 26.25 1.70
N LEU A 711 27.27 27.06 2.18
CA LEU A 711 27.22 28.51 1.88
C LEU A 711 28.41 29.28 2.48
N ASN A 712 28.94 28.85 3.62
CA ASN A 712 30.15 29.45 4.19
C ASN A 712 31.42 29.10 3.41
N ALA A 713 31.45 27.96 2.73
CA ALA A 713 32.58 27.50 1.92
C ALA A 713 32.51 27.99 0.46
N LEU A 714 31.33 28.40 -0.01
CA LEU A 714 31.13 28.86 -1.38
C LEU A 714 31.41 30.37 -1.51
N GLU A 715 32.27 30.75 -2.46
CA GLU A 715 32.41 32.15 -2.88
C GLU A 715 31.29 32.54 -3.86
N TRP A 716 30.36 33.39 -3.37
CA TRP A 716 29.23 33.87 -4.17
C TRP A 716 29.55 35.21 -4.84
N SER A 717 29.49 35.26 -6.16
CA SER A 717 29.78 36.47 -6.97
C SER A 717 28.53 37.25 -7.40
N GLY A 718 27.32 36.83 -7.01
CA GLY A 718 26.06 37.50 -7.34
C GLY A 718 25.73 38.70 -6.44
N ASN A 719 24.44 39.04 -6.32
CA ASN A 719 23.99 40.21 -5.58
C ASN A 719 24.28 40.13 -4.08
N ALA A 720 25.24 40.94 -3.60
CA ALA A 720 25.67 40.96 -2.23
C ALA A 720 24.55 41.30 -1.21
N LYS A 721 23.58 42.16 -1.57
CA LYS A 721 22.45 42.51 -0.70
C LYS A 721 21.49 41.35 -0.53
N TRP A 722 21.17 40.63 -1.60
CA TRP A 722 20.35 39.44 -1.56
C TRP A 722 21.05 38.32 -0.76
N HIS A 723 22.33 38.06 -1.04
CA HIS A 723 23.12 37.07 -0.34
C HIS A 723 23.23 37.33 1.17
N LYS A 724 23.40 38.58 1.57
CA LYS A 724 23.42 38.96 3.01
C LYS A 724 22.09 38.62 3.69
N ARG A 725 20.94 38.85 3.02
CA ARG A 725 19.62 38.47 3.55
C ARG A 725 19.47 36.95 3.61
N LEU A 726 19.88 36.24 2.58
CA LEU A 726 19.86 34.78 2.55
C LEU A 726 20.66 34.20 3.73
N MET A 727 21.91 34.65 3.93
CA MET A 727 22.76 34.19 5.01
C MET A 727 22.19 34.49 6.41
N ALA A 728 21.53 35.64 6.58
CA ALA A 728 20.87 35.97 7.84
C ALA A 728 19.72 34.99 8.15
N ASP A 729 18.90 34.69 7.15
CA ASP A 729 17.78 33.77 7.31
C ASP A 729 18.23 32.30 7.47
N VAL A 730 19.23 31.85 6.73
CA VAL A 730 19.85 30.53 6.88
C VAL A 730 20.40 30.31 8.28
N ARG A 731 21.10 31.32 8.85
CA ARG A 731 21.61 31.25 10.24
C ARG A 731 20.48 31.17 11.25
N ALA A 732 19.41 31.93 11.04
CA ALA A 732 18.22 31.87 11.91
C ALA A 732 17.57 30.47 11.88
N GLN A 733 17.38 29.89 10.69
CA GLN A 733 16.84 28.54 10.55
C GLN A 733 17.77 27.46 11.14
N ALA A 734 19.09 27.60 10.94
CA ALA A 734 20.08 26.69 11.52
C ALA A 734 20.08 26.74 13.06
N ALA A 735 19.90 27.92 13.65
CA ALA A 735 19.80 28.08 15.10
C ALA A 735 18.50 27.47 15.66
N MET A 736 17.38 27.59 14.95
CA MET A 736 16.09 27.01 15.35
C MET A 736 16.08 25.49 15.24
N TYR A 737 16.69 24.94 14.17
CA TYR A 737 16.68 23.51 13.85
C TYR A 737 18.10 22.98 13.62
N PRO A 738 18.95 22.93 14.65
CA PRO A 738 20.39 22.64 14.48
C PRO A 738 20.66 21.18 14.04
N ARG A 739 19.70 20.26 14.23
CA ARG A 739 19.82 18.84 13.84
C ARG A 739 19.19 18.53 12.48
N PHE A 740 18.53 19.49 11.85
CA PHE A 740 17.83 19.26 10.59
C PHE A 740 18.77 18.79 9.49
N LEU A 741 18.50 17.60 8.92
CA LEU A 741 19.29 16.89 7.90
C LEU A 741 20.77 16.66 8.28
N GLN A 742 21.12 16.77 9.55
CA GLN A 742 22.42 16.32 10.01
C GLN A 742 22.40 14.77 10.04
N PRO A 743 23.37 14.10 9.40
CA PRO A 743 23.37 12.64 9.37
C PRO A 743 23.35 12.09 10.80
N ARG A 744 22.53 11.09 11.05
CA ARG A 744 22.77 10.20 12.18
C ARG A 744 24.18 9.67 11.96
N ILE A 745 25.15 10.17 12.70
CA ILE A 745 26.44 9.50 12.82
C ILE A 745 26.05 8.15 13.42
N ALA A 746 26.31 7.04 12.70
CA ALA A 746 26.19 5.74 13.32
C ALA A 746 27.10 5.80 14.53
N MET A 747 26.52 5.75 15.74
CA MET A 747 27.34 5.87 16.99
C MET A 747 28.32 4.69 17.07
N SER A 748 28.11 3.62 16.30
CA SER A 748 29.12 2.59 16.04
C SER A 748 30.42 3.16 15.46
N ASP A 749 30.36 4.18 14.60
CA ASP A 749 31.54 4.82 13.99
C ASP A 749 32.14 5.90 14.89
N ALA A 750 31.34 6.42 15.85
CA ALA A 750 31.79 7.39 16.84
C ALA A 750 32.43 6.73 18.08
N LEU A 751 32.11 5.47 18.37
CA LEU A 751 32.68 4.66 19.43
C LEU A 751 33.87 3.87 18.88
N THR A 752 34.99 3.94 19.58
CA THR A 752 36.13 3.05 19.29
C THR A 752 35.76 1.59 19.60
N ALA A 753 36.45 0.63 19.01
CA ALA A 753 36.22 -0.79 19.25
C ALA A 753 36.26 -1.13 20.78
N ALA A 754 37.17 -0.50 21.55
CA ALA A 754 37.25 -0.67 22.97
C ALA A 754 36.03 -0.06 23.70
N GLU A 755 35.59 1.11 23.30
CA GLU A 755 34.38 1.75 23.87
C GLU A 755 33.11 0.96 23.57
N LEU A 756 33.00 0.34 22.40
CA LEU A 756 31.88 -0.53 22.03
C LEU A 756 31.84 -1.80 22.89
N GLN A 757 32.99 -2.42 23.15
CA GLN A 757 33.11 -3.56 24.05
C GLN A 757 32.72 -3.18 25.49
N VAL A 758 33.21 -2.03 25.98
CA VAL A 758 32.83 -1.51 27.31
C VAL A 758 31.31 -1.23 27.36
N LEU A 759 30.71 -0.64 26.30
CA LEU A 759 29.28 -0.38 26.24
C LEU A 759 28.46 -1.68 26.34
N ARG A 760 28.84 -2.73 25.63
CA ARG A 760 28.15 -4.04 25.71
C ARG A 760 28.17 -4.59 27.14
N LEU A 761 29.31 -4.51 27.83
CA LEU A 761 29.41 -4.99 29.20
C LEU A 761 28.68 -4.08 30.21
N VAL A 762 28.63 -2.77 29.96
CA VAL A 762 27.79 -1.82 30.71
C VAL A 762 26.30 -2.17 30.55
N CYS A 763 25.85 -2.51 29.36
CA CYS A 763 24.46 -2.91 29.08
C CYS A 763 24.12 -4.30 29.63
N ALA A 764 25.14 -5.15 29.84
CA ALA A 764 25.01 -6.41 30.55
C ALA A 764 25.11 -6.28 32.08
N ASP A 765 24.96 -5.05 32.61
CA ASP A 765 24.98 -4.69 34.03
C ASP A 765 26.29 -5.09 34.78
N LYS A 766 27.41 -5.25 34.07
CA LYS A 766 28.72 -5.57 34.67
C LYS A 766 29.32 -4.36 35.39
N SER A 767 29.84 -4.54 36.59
CA SER A 767 30.55 -3.48 37.32
C SER A 767 31.87 -3.08 36.67
N ASN A 768 32.42 -1.90 36.99
CA ASN A 768 33.70 -1.49 36.41
C ASN A 768 34.87 -2.42 36.77
N ALA A 769 34.78 -3.13 37.91
CA ALA A 769 35.77 -4.15 38.31
C ALA A 769 35.66 -5.39 37.39
N GLU A 770 34.46 -5.93 37.21
CA GLU A 770 34.21 -7.08 36.30
C GLU A 770 34.59 -6.74 34.87
N ILE A 771 34.30 -5.53 34.37
CA ILE A 771 34.70 -5.08 33.04
C ILE A 771 36.21 -5.05 32.91
N GLY A 772 36.91 -4.59 33.96
CA GLY A 772 38.38 -4.60 33.99
C GLY A 772 38.98 -6.00 33.93
N GLU A 773 38.38 -6.96 34.65
CA GLU A 773 38.75 -8.39 34.59
C GLU A 773 38.48 -9.03 33.23
N ILE A 774 37.29 -8.78 32.65
CA ILE A 774 36.89 -9.36 31.36
C ILE A 774 37.75 -8.85 30.22
N LEU A 775 38.12 -7.56 30.24
CA LEU A 775 38.87 -6.89 29.16
C LEU A 775 40.40 -6.84 29.43
N ASP A 776 40.86 -7.33 30.59
CA ASP A 776 42.25 -7.28 31.04
C ASP A 776 42.84 -5.84 31.06
N ILE A 777 42.03 -4.87 31.60
CA ILE A 777 42.41 -3.46 31.70
C ILE A 777 42.17 -2.93 33.13
N ARG A 778 42.95 -1.90 33.51
CA ARG A 778 42.81 -1.29 34.83
C ARG A 778 41.41 -0.66 35.00
N VAL A 779 40.88 -0.73 36.20
CA VAL A 779 39.57 -0.13 36.57
C VAL A 779 39.53 1.38 36.27
N SER A 780 40.67 2.09 36.40
CA SER A 780 40.77 3.49 36.01
C SER A 780 40.53 3.73 34.51
N THR A 781 41.04 2.84 33.66
CA THR A 781 40.86 2.87 32.22
C THR A 781 39.39 2.57 31.85
N VAL A 782 38.78 1.60 32.55
CA VAL A 782 37.32 1.32 32.41
C VAL A 782 36.51 2.56 32.74
N LYS A 783 36.77 3.25 33.86
CA LYS A 783 36.09 4.49 34.22
C LYS A 783 36.18 5.57 33.15
N SER A 784 37.38 5.73 32.55
CA SER A 784 37.59 6.67 31.45
C SER A 784 36.74 6.30 30.22
N HIS A 785 36.77 5.03 29.82
CA HIS A 785 35.93 4.55 28.70
C HIS A 785 34.44 4.68 28.97
N VAL A 786 33.95 4.33 30.19
CA VAL A 786 32.55 4.50 30.56
C VAL A 786 32.15 5.98 30.51
N SER A 787 32.97 6.90 31.03
CA SER A 787 32.71 8.35 30.96
C SER A 787 32.64 8.84 29.52
N SER A 788 33.57 8.39 28.66
CA SER A 788 33.59 8.71 27.23
C SER A 788 32.35 8.17 26.52
N VAL A 789 32.00 6.92 26.77
CA VAL A 789 30.79 6.26 26.22
C VAL A 789 29.52 7.02 26.62
N LEU A 790 29.34 7.35 27.92
CA LEU A 790 28.15 8.07 28.39
C LEU A 790 28.03 9.45 27.74
N SER A 791 29.17 10.16 27.63
CA SER A 791 29.25 11.47 26.96
C SER A 791 28.86 11.36 25.49
N LYS A 792 29.41 10.34 24.79
CA LYS A 792 29.09 10.08 23.35
C LYS A 792 27.66 9.64 23.13
N LEU A 793 27.07 8.91 24.09
CA LEU A 793 25.65 8.54 24.06
C LEU A 793 24.71 9.69 24.43
N GLY A 794 25.24 10.81 24.92
CA GLY A 794 24.45 11.97 25.37
C GLY A 794 23.64 11.69 26.64
N VAL A 795 24.08 10.74 27.48
CA VAL A 795 23.41 10.37 28.72
C VAL A 795 24.32 10.65 29.92
N ASN A 796 23.72 10.99 31.06
CA ASN A 796 24.47 11.34 32.26
C ASN A 796 24.63 10.18 33.26
N ARG A 797 23.78 9.16 33.13
CA ARG A 797 23.72 8.04 34.06
C ARG A 797 23.94 6.71 33.36
N ARG A 798 24.70 5.84 34.02
CA ARG A 798 24.94 4.47 33.54
C ARG A 798 23.64 3.67 33.29
N SER A 799 22.60 3.87 34.11
CA SER A 799 21.29 3.23 33.95
C SER A 799 20.56 3.64 32.66
N GLU A 800 20.92 4.79 32.07
CA GLU A 800 20.32 5.30 30.84
C GLU A 800 21.03 4.76 29.59
N ALA A 801 22.28 4.26 29.76
CA ALA A 801 23.13 3.80 28.66
C ALA A 801 22.50 2.64 27.87
N ARG A 802 21.84 1.69 28.55
CA ARG A 802 21.17 0.55 27.91
C ARG A 802 20.01 1.00 27.01
N THR A 803 19.17 1.90 27.50
CA THR A 803 18.05 2.47 26.75
C THR A 803 18.56 3.29 25.56
N ALA A 804 19.61 4.09 25.75
CA ALA A 804 20.23 4.86 24.69
C ALA A 804 20.90 3.95 23.65
N ALA A 805 21.61 2.91 24.06
CA ALA A 805 22.26 1.94 23.18
C ALA A 805 21.26 1.14 22.34
N LYS A 806 20.12 0.72 22.93
CA LYS A 806 19.00 0.08 22.20
C LYS A 806 18.37 1.04 21.19
N LYS A 807 18.06 2.29 21.57
CA LYS A 807 17.56 3.33 20.67
C LYS A 807 18.49 3.61 19.50
N LEU A 808 19.78 3.46 19.67
CA LEU A 808 20.81 3.70 18.68
C LEU A 808 21.25 2.42 17.93
N TRP A 809 20.59 1.28 18.17
CA TRP A 809 20.86 -0.03 17.54
C TRP A 809 22.31 -0.53 17.73
N LEU A 810 22.97 -0.10 18.81
CA LEU A 810 24.34 -0.51 19.14
C LEU A 810 24.42 -1.89 19.80
N ILE A 811 23.28 -2.38 20.32
CA ILE A 811 23.09 -3.71 20.90
C ILE A 811 21.78 -4.31 20.40
N SER A 812 21.71 -5.65 20.25
CA SER A 812 20.50 -6.37 19.86
C SER A 812 19.47 -6.40 20.97
N GLU A 813 18.18 -6.66 20.65
CA GLU A 813 17.11 -6.75 21.66
C GLU A 813 17.34 -7.88 22.68
N ASP A 814 18.09 -8.91 22.31
CA ASP A 814 18.39 -10.07 23.12
C ASP A 814 19.66 -9.94 23.98
N GLN A 815 20.38 -8.82 23.90
CA GLN A 815 21.52 -8.44 24.76
C GLN A 815 21.13 -7.28 25.70
#